data_6379a1a930d8062f6f937a0a12ee4a0a
#
_entry.id   6379a1a930d8062f6f937a0a12ee4a0a
#
_cell.length_a   1.000
_cell.length_b   1.000
_cell.length_c   1.000
_cell.angle_alpha   90.00
_cell.angle_beta   90.00
_cell.angle_gamma   90.00
#
_symmetry.space_group_name_H-M   'P 1'
#
loop_
_entity.id
_entity.type
_entity.pdbx_description
1 polymer ?
#
loop_
_entity_poly.entity_id
_entity_poly.type
_entity_poly.pdbx_seq_one_letter_code
_entity_poly.pdbx_strand_id
1 'polypeptide(L)'
;MHFRGAQTVWSAENIPLRTEPDNSGVVKNQKNSMIKTYLLGGVMLMAVPSLEAQTASDSTRYYLEAAQVVGTRASSRTPMAFTNLSKKALSGINFGQDIPFLLSLTPSVTMSSDAGTGIGYTYLRIRGTDPTRINVTANGIPLNDAESNNLYWVNMGDFASTLGSIQVQRGVGTSTNGSGAFGASVNMQTEAINDNPFLQVDGSAGSFGTHKESVLFGTGMLREHWAFSGRLSNIGSDGYIRRASSRLNSYFFQGGYFADRTVVKFITFNGTERTGHAWDYATKSQMESLGRRYNPCGKYKDADGKTAFYKNQVDNYHQQHYQLIWNQDLTEMLNLNLALHYTHGSGYYEQYKTNRKLVEYGLQPFMQDVVDKNGVVTPTLMKKQDLIRRKYSSADFYGTVFSLNYENKNGLEATLGGGWNKYDGLHYGHVLWVRNYLGALNPEQPYYKNYAHKQDMNVYGRVNYNFWRGLSAYADLQYRYVDYKMYGPSDQHNGSAFVPYNVRANFSFFNPKAGILWQVNPHHAVYASYAMAHKEPTRNDYEQAIWSKYTPKSERLNDFELGYRFQSRNFSAAANLYYMLYKDQFVLTGEQDQNGEKVARNVGNSYRRGLELQAAWTPTSFLRWDANLTWSHNRIKDYKVVLDDTGETFNLGNTPISFSPNLIFNNTFSANWAGFRASLQSQFVGEQYMTNTGFRTFDAGNKDGDLTIDKYFVSNFDLTYTFSKIRFAKSLALGLTVYNIFNEKYESNGSASTQVKSNGQGGAMAYQDTKWNSYSAYSAQAPANFLVHLSIRF
;
A
#
# COMPACT_ATOMS: atom_id res chain seq x y z
N MET A 1 17.59 21.20 -51.50
CA MET A 1 16.35 21.87 -51.97
C MET A 1 15.78 22.62 -50.80
N HIS A 2 15.76 23.93 -50.95
CA HIS A 2 15.17 24.88 -49.99
C HIS A 2 13.68 24.76 -49.92
N PHE A 3 13.10 24.94 -48.71
CA PHE A 3 11.93 25.83 -48.52
C PHE A 3 12.00 26.45 -47.12
N ARG A 4 11.93 27.80 -47.18
CA ARG A 4 11.89 28.76 -46.08
C ARG A 4 10.42 29.00 -45.64
N GLY A 5 10.28 29.33 -44.34
CA GLY A 5 9.53 30.53 -43.94
C GLY A 5 8.20 30.29 -43.26
N ALA A 6 8.07 30.62 -42.00
CA ALA A 6 7.49 31.88 -41.53
C ALA A 6 7.56 31.96 -40.00
N GLN A 7 8.32 32.90 -39.50
CA GLN A 7 8.24 33.42 -38.12
C GLN A 7 6.98 34.30 -38.02
N THR A 8 6.22 34.11 -36.95
CA THR A 8 5.29 35.14 -36.46
C THR A 8 5.69 35.49 -35.04
N VAL A 9 6.27 36.66 -34.92
CA VAL A 9 6.58 37.36 -33.67
C VAL A 9 5.24 37.90 -33.14
N TRP A 10 4.96 37.64 -31.86
CA TRP A 10 4.03 38.43 -31.04
C TRP A 10 4.75 39.05 -29.88
N SER A 11 4.70 40.36 -29.87
CA SER A 11 5.30 41.27 -28.88
C SER A 11 4.63 41.22 -27.53
N ALA A 12 5.48 41.40 -26.50
CA ALA A 12 5.05 41.67 -25.14
C ALA A 12 4.34 43.01 -25.03
N GLU A 13 3.19 43.05 -24.35
CA GLU A 13 2.64 44.28 -23.79
C GLU A 13 2.28 44.05 -22.30
N ASN A 14 2.75 45.01 -21.56
CA ASN A 14 2.66 45.33 -20.16
C ASN A 14 1.34 44.97 -19.45
N ILE A 15 1.48 44.30 -18.27
CA ILE A 15 0.46 44.32 -17.22
C ILE A 15 1.10 44.92 -15.95
N PRO A 16 0.51 45.97 -15.36
CA PRO A 16 1.11 46.68 -14.24
C PRO A 16 0.91 45.98 -12.89
N LEU A 17 1.95 46.10 -12.06
CA LEU A 17 1.94 45.80 -10.61
C LEU A 17 0.82 46.55 -9.90
N ARG A 18 -0.08 45.86 -9.24
CA ARG A 18 -1.02 46.42 -8.28
C ARG A 18 -0.57 46.09 -6.86
N THR A 19 -0.28 47.15 -6.14
CA THR A 19 -0.05 47.22 -4.71
C THR A 19 -1.27 46.77 -3.91
N GLU A 20 -1.01 46.07 -2.81
CA GLU A 20 -2.04 45.68 -1.84
C GLU A 20 -2.73 46.89 -1.22
N PRO A 21 -4.01 46.78 -0.87
CA PRO A 21 -4.56 47.58 0.21
C PRO A 21 -4.88 46.70 1.43
N ASP A 22 -4.42 47.18 2.55
CA ASP A 22 -4.85 46.89 3.92
C ASP A 22 -6.38 46.97 4.05
N ASN A 23 -6.99 45.92 4.61
CA ASN A 23 -8.35 46.02 5.10
C ASN A 23 -8.59 45.08 6.29
N SER A 24 -8.51 45.70 7.45
CA SER A 24 -9.21 45.30 8.66
C SER A 24 -10.72 45.52 8.48
N GLY A 25 -11.53 44.46 8.65
CA GLY A 25 -12.95 44.63 8.90
C GLY A 25 -13.88 43.69 8.15
N VAL A 26 -14.65 42.99 8.96
CA VAL A 26 -15.90 42.27 8.59
C VAL A 26 -15.76 40.82 8.16
N VAL A 27 -15.62 39.96 9.15
CA VAL A 27 -16.06 38.57 9.12
C VAL A 27 -17.57 38.54 9.37
N LYS A 28 -18.38 38.41 8.31
CA LYS A 28 -19.73 37.82 8.38
C LYS A 28 -20.16 37.30 7.01
N ASN A 29 -20.64 36.01 7.01
CA ASN A 29 -21.44 35.37 5.95
C ASN A 29 -20.74 34.88 4.68
N GLN A 30 -19.99 33.79 4.78
CA GLN A 30 -19.74 32.90 3.64
C GLN A 30 -19.98 31.40 3.95
N LYS A 31 -20.89 31.08 4.89
CA LYS A 31 -21.25 29.68 5.17
C LYS A 31 -22.48 29.16 4.39
N ASN A 32 -23.17 29.98 3.61
CA ASN A 32 -24.41 29.56 2.94
C ASN A 32 -24.35 29.48 1.40
N SER A 33 -23.20 29.65 0.76
CA SER A 33 -23.10 29.60 -0.70
C SER A 33 -22.62 28.26 -1.26
N MET A 34 -21.91 27.45 -0.47
CA MET A 34 -21.39 26.16 -0.95
C MET A 34 -22.41 25.00 -0.96
N ILE A 35 -23.49 25.11 -0.17
CA ILE A 35 -24.52 24.05 -0.11
C ILE A 35 -25.49 24.13 -1.32
N LYS A 36 -25.62 25.28 -1.96
CA LYS A 36 -26.52 25.44 -3.11
C LYS A 36 -25.95 25.02 -4.46
N THR A 37 -24.63 24.92 -4.60
CA THR A 37 -24.00 24.55 -5.88
C THR A 37 -23.85 23.05 -6.07
N TYR A 38 -23.89 22.25 -5.01
CA TYR A 38 -23.80 20.79 -5.07
C TYR A 38 -25.15 20.08 -5.24
N LEU A 39 -26.28 20.78 -5.08
CA LEU A 39 -27.61 20.21 -5.21
C LEU A 39 -28.22 20.36 -6.63
N LEU A 40 -27.59 21.07 -7.54
CA LEU A 40 -28.08 21.26 -8.92
C LEU A 40 -27.30 20.47 -9.99
N GLY A 41 -26.24 19.72 -9.61
CA GLY A 41 -25.46 18.86 -10.52
C GLY A 41 -25.94 17.41 -10.63
N GLY A 42 -26.98 17.02 -9.92
CA GLY A 42 -27.27 15.62 -9.65
C GLY A 42 -28.59 15.05 -10.13
N VAL A 43 -29.28 15.60 -11.09
CA VAL A 43 -30.43 14.90 -11.71
C VAL A 43 -30.51 15.25 -13.20
N MET A 44 -29.56 14.78 -14.01
CA MET A 44 -29.88 14.41 -15.38
C MET A 44 -30.38 12.96 -15.35
N LEU A 45 -31.66 12.79 -15.14
CA LEU A 45 -32.38 11.56 -15.46
C LEU A 45 -32.27 11.38 -16.98
N MET A 46 -31.24 10.67 -17.43
CA MET A 46 -31.30 10.04 -18.75
C MET A 46 -32.42 8.99 -18.65
N ALA A 47 -33.51 9.25 -19.34
CA ALA A 47 -34.48 8.23 -19.65
C ALA A 47 -33.75 7.14 -20.44
N VAL A 48 -33.34 6.06 -19.76
CA VAL A 48 -32.89 4.86 -20.41
C VAL A 48 -34.13 4.22 -21.03
N PRO A 49 -34.20 4.07 -22.37
CA PRO A 49 -35.27 3.32 -22.95
C PRO A 49 -35.19 1.91 -22.32
N SER A 50 -36.34 1.39 -21.87
CA SER A 50 -36.47 0.01 -21.41
C SER A 50 -36.12 -0.93 -22.57
N LEU A 51 -34.86 -1.31 -22.68
CA LEU A 51 -34.47 -2.50 -23.44
C LEU A 51 -34.95 -3.70 -22.64
N GLU A 52 -35.86 -4.43 -23.20
CA GLU A 52 -36.27 -5.75 -22.69
C GLU A 52 -35.00 -6.63 -22.65
N ALA A 53 -34.53 -6.93 -21.45
CA ALA A 53 -33.44 -7.87 -21.21
C ALA A 53 -33.98 -9.28 -21.50
N GLN A 54 -33.54 -9.87 -22.60
CA GLN A 54 -33.72 -11.30 -22.82
C GLN A 54 -32.96 -12.06 -21.71
N THR A 55 -33.63 -13.01 -21.08
CA THR A 55 -33.06 -13.88 -20.07
C THR A 55 -31.96 -14.73 -20.69
N ALA A 56 -30.70 -14.41 -20.36
CA ALA A 56 -29.54 -15.24 -20.70
C ALA A 56 -29.69 -16.64 -20.11
N SER A 57 -29.37 -17.67 -20.87
CA SER A 57 -29.39 -19.03 -20.41
C SER A 57 -28.38 -19.29 -19.28
N ASP A 58 -28.70 -20.19 -18.35
CA ASP A 58 -27.84 -20.54 -17.19
C ASP A 58 -26.39 -20.93 -17.56
N SER A 59 -26.15 -21.39 -18.80
CA SER A 59 -24.83 -21.72 -19.32
C SER A 59 -23.88 -20.51 -19.45
N THR A 60 -24.37 -19.34 -19.84
CA THR A 60 -23.56 -18.11 -19.99
C THR A 60 -23.06 -17.60 -18.64
N ARG A 61 -23.82 -17.80 -17.60
CA ARG A 61 -23.45 -17.40 -16.23
C ARG A 61 -22.25 -18.17 -15.69
N TYR A 62 -22.16 -19.47 -15.99
CA TYR A 62 -21.01 -20.31 -15.64
C TYR A 62 -19.72 -19.85 -16.35
N TYR A 63 -19.79 -19.43 -17.61
CA TYR A 63 -18.64 -18.96 -18.39
C TYR A 63 -18.11 -17.60 -17.91
N LEU A 64 -18.99 -16.71 -17.49
CA LEU A 64 -18.59 -15.39 -16.97
C LEU A 64 -17.80 -15.48 -15.66
N GLU A 65 -18.15 -16.40 -14.77
CA GLU A 65 -17.43 -16.63 -13.51
C GLU A 65 -16.16 -17.47 -13.71
N ALA A 66 -16.21 -18.51 -14.54
CA ALA A 66 -15.10 -19.40 -14.81
C ALA A 66 -13.94 -18.71 -15.53
N ALA A 67 -14.20 -17.86 -16.50
CA ALA A 67 -13.18 -17.13 -17.26
C ALA A 67 -12.33 -16.16 -16.42
N GLN A 68 -12.79 -15.79 -15.21
CA GLN A 68 -12.05 -14.91 -14.30
C GLN A 68 -11.12 -15.65 -13.34
N VAL A 69 -11.34 -16.93 -13.08
CA VAL A 69 -10.71 -17.65 -11.96
C VAL A 69 -9.48 -18.46 -12.38
N VAL A 70 -9.26 -18.64 -13.69
CA VAL A 70 -8.27 -19.61 -14.17
C VAL A 70 -6.84 -19.11 -13.96
N GLY A 71 -6.10 -19.83 -13.16
CA GLY A 71 -4.63 -19.89 -13.17
C GLY A 71 -3.87 -19.07 -12.14
N THR A 72 -4.38 -17.95 -11.61
CA THR A 72 -3.56 -17.06 -10.76
C THR A 72 -3.70 -17.27 -9.24
N ARG A 73 -4.69 -18.03 -8.80
CA ARG A 73 -5.01 -18.20 -7.38
C ARG A 73 -4.71 -19.60 -6.83
N ALA A 74 -4.45 -19.64 -5.53
CA ALA A 74 -4.41 -20.89 -4.80
C ALA A 74 -5.84 -21.45 -4.66
N SER A 75 -5.99 -22.74 -4.86
CA SER A 75 -7.23 -23.49 -4.68
C SER A 75 -7.18 -24.39 -3.44
N SER A 76 -8.27 -25.06 -3.11
CA SER A 76 -8.27 -26.06 -2.04
C SER A 76 -7.27 -27.20 -2.28
N ARG A 77 -6.84 -27.41 -3.54
CA ARG A 77 -5.83 -28.40 -3.95
C ARG A 77 -4.39 -27.89 -3.84
N THR A 78 -4.20 -26.59 -3.55
CA THR A 78 -2.85 -26.02 -3.41
C THR A 78 -2.37 -26.18 -1.96
N PRO A 79 -1.17 -26.77 -1.72
CA PRO A 79 -0.63 -27.02 -0.38
C PRO A 79 0.02 -25.76 0.21
N MET A 80 -0.79 -24.76 0.56
CA MET A 80 -0.31 -23.49 1.14
C MET A 80 -1.38 -22.78 1.97
N ALA A 81 -0.94 -21.81 2.81
CA ALA A 81 -1.84 -20.98 3.60
C ALA A 81 -2.41 -19.81 2.79
N PHE A 82 -3.72 -19.72 2.66
CA PHE A 82 -4.39 -18.58 2.04
C PHE A 82 -5.73 -18.25 2.71
N THR A 83 -6.23 -17.05 2.45
CA THR A 83 -7.54 -16.56 2.91
C THR A 83 -8.24 -15.84 1.76
N ASN A 84 -9.52 -16.16 1.53
CA ASN A 84 -10.35 -15.51 0.52
C ASN A 84 -11.35 -14.57 1.19
N LEU A 85 -11.42 -13.32 0.71
CA LEU A 85 -12.49 -12.39 1.05
C LEU A 85 -13.40 -12.24 -0.19
N SER A 86 -14.66 -12.63 -0.05
CA SER A 86 -15.66 -12.50 -1.13
C SER A 86 -16.17 -11.06 -1.23
N LYS A 87 -16.82 -10.72 -2.35
CA LYS A 87 -17.53 -9.44 -2.54
C LYS A 87 -18.48 -9.14 -1.38
N LYS A 88 -19.25 -10.14 -0.92
CA LYS A 88 -20.19 -10.00 0.20
C LYS A 88 -19.49 -9.59 1.49
N ALA A 89 -18.31 -10.15 1.77
CA ALA A 89 -17.50 -9.78 2.93
C ALA A 89 -16.94 -8.35 2.79
N LEU A 90 -16.39 -8.02 1.62
CA LEU A 90 -15.83 -6.69 1.33
C LEU A 90 -16.89 -5.59 1.39
N SER A 91 -18.02 -5.75 0.71
CA SER A 91 -19.09 -4.74 0.72
C SER A 91 -19.66 -4.47 2.11
N GLY A 92 -19.54 -5.44 3.00
CA GLY A 92 -19.97 -5.31 4.40
C GLY A 92 -19.09 -4.44 5.29
N ILE A 93 -17.90 -4.05 4.83
CA ILE A 93 -16.91 -3.29 5.62
C ILE A 93 -16.28 -2.13 4.84
N ASN A 94 -16.59 -1.97 3.55
CA ASN A 94 -16.00 -0.94 2.69
C ASN A 94 -16.81 0.36 2.71
N PHE A 95 -16.61 1.16 3.74
CA PHE A 95 -17.28 2.45 3.93
C PHE A 95 -16.37 3.66 3.67
N GLY A 96 -15.17 3.46 3.13
CA GLY A 96 -14.24 4.51 2.70
C GLY A 96 -12.80 4.29 3.13
N GLN A 97 -12.51 3.32 4.01
CA GLN A 97 -11.14 2.98 4.39
C GLN A 97 -10.41 2.25 3.24
N ASP A 98 -9.09 2.39 3.20
CA ASP A 98 -8.22 1.75 2.22
C ASP A 98 -8.16 0.22 2.42
N ILE A 99 -7.79 -0.51 1.35
CA ILE A 99 -7.75 -1.97 1.33
C ILE A 99 -6.96 -2.60 2.51
N PRO A 100 -5.81 -2.08 2.99
CA PRO A 100 -5.15 -2.60 4.17
C PRO A 100 -6.07 -2.78 5.38
N PHE A 101 -6.96 -1.82 5.62
CA PHE A 101 -7.91 -1.87 6.73
C PHE A 101 -9.02 -2.90 6.52
N LEU A 102 -9.42 -3.14 5.27
CA LEU A 102 -10.37 -4.21 4.92
C LEU A 102 -9.76 -5.61 5.10
N LEU A 103 -8.42 -5.73 5.08
CA LEU A 103 -7.69 -6.97 5.31
C LEU A 103 -7.30 -7.20 6.78
N SER A 104 -7.59 -6.27 7.68
CA SER A 104 -7.13 -6.26 9.07
C SER A 104 -7.46 -7.53 9.85
N LEU A 105 -8.57 -8.19 9.55
CA LEU A 105 -9.02 -9.41 10.21
C LEU A 105 -8.50 -10.69 9.56
N THR A 106 -7.61 -10.58 8.58
CA THR A 106 -6.89 -11.72 7.98
C THR A 106 -5.77 -12.18 8.94
N PRO A 107 -5.51 -13.49 9.08
CA PRO A 107 -4.43 -13.98 9.94
C PRO A 107 -3.08 -13.35 9.61
N SER A 108 -2.28 -13.05 10.62
CA SER A 108 -0.94 -12.48 10.54
C SER A 108 -0.85 -11.09 9.90
N VAL A 109 -1.97 -10.39 9.75
CA VAL A 109 -2.04 -9.05 9.15
C VAL A 109 -2.01 -7.98 10.23
N THR A 110 -1.14 -6.98 10.03
CA THR A 110 -1.18 -5.69 10.73
C THR A 110 -1.24 -4.56 9.72
N MET A 111 -1.92 -3.48 10.09
CA MET A 111 -2.09 -2.29 9.27
C MET A 111 -1.78 -1.02 10.08
N SER A 112 -1.47 0.06 9.38
CA SER A 112 -1.28 1.38 9.99
C SER A 112 -1.71 2.49 9.04
N SER A 113 -2.01 3.68 9.60
CA SER A 113 -2.41 4.87 8.85
C SER A 113 -1.69 6.09 9.40
N ASP A 114 -1.04 6.87 8.53
CA ASP A 114 -0.37 8.12 8.94
C ASP A 114 -1.39 9.20 9.35
N ALA A 115 -2.55 9.24 8.68
CA ALA A 115 -3.65 10.14 9.03
C ALA A 115 -4.46 9.66 10.25
N GLY A 116 -4.28 8.42 10.68
CA GLY A 116 -4.96 7.79 11.83
C GLY A 116 -6.41 7.39 11.61
N THR A 117 -6.94 7.48 10.39
CA THR A 117 -8.34 7.16 10.03
C THR A 117 -8.48 5.97 9.09
N GLY A 118 -7.36 5.43 8.58
CA GLY A 118 -7.37 4.38 7.57
C GLY A 118 -7.64 4.86 6.14
N ILE A 119 -7.48 6.16 5.87
CA ILE A 119 -7.62 6.81 4.57
C ILE A 119 -6.36 7.62 4.28
N GLY A 120 -5.84 7.54 3.06
CA GLY A 120 -4.62 8.20 2.62
C GLY A 120 -3.41 7.29 2.66
N TYR A 121 -2.32 7.68 3.35
CA TYR A 121 -1.16 6.80 3.49
C TYR A 121 -1.46 5.69 4.50
N THR A 122 -1.60 4.48 3.98
CA THR A 122 -1.88 3.25 4.75
C THR A 122 -0.89 2.15 4.38
N TYR A 123 -0.55 1.31 5.34
CA TYR A 123 0.46 0.27 5.19
C TYR A 123 -0.09 -1.08 5.64
N LEU A 124 0.38 -2.14 4.98
CA LEU A 124 0.03 -3.53 5.24
C LEU A 124 1.29 -4.35 5.53
N ARG A 125 1.26 -5.16 6.57
CA ARG A 125 2.29 -6.17 6.86
C ARG A 125 1.63 -7.53 7.03
N ILE A 126 2.27 -8.58 6.52
CA ILE A 126 1.81 -9.96 6.62
C ILE A 126 2.93 -10.81 7.19
N ARG A 127 2.69 -11.55 8.30
CA ARG A 127 3.73 -12.26 9.07
C ARG A 127 4.92 -11.33 9.46
N GLY A 128 4.65 -10.04 9.68
CA GLY A 128 5.67 -9.02 9.95
C GLY A 128 6.57 -8.66 8.76
N THR A 129 6.34 -9.18 7.55
CA THR A 129 7.06 -8.71 6.35
C THR A 129 6.55 -7.34 5.95
N ASP A 130 7.45 -6.47 5.52
CA ASP A 130 7.10 -5.12 5.11
C ASP A 130 6.46 -5.07 3.70
N PRO A 131 5.84 -3.94 3.32
CA PRO A 131 5.13 -3.82 2.06
C PRO A 131 5.98 -4.13 0.81
N THR A 132 7.30 -3.89 0.83
CA THR A 132 8.19 -4.15 -0.31
C THR A 132 8.38 -5.65 -0.61
N ARG A 133 7.90 -6.52 0.27
CA ARG A 133 7.94 -7.99 0.17
C ARG A 133 6.57 -8.61 -0.02
N ILE A 134 5.54 -7.77 -0.21
CA ILE A 134 4.17 -8.20 -0.46
C ILE A 134 3.84 -7.91 -1.92
N ASN A 135 3.67 -8.98 -2.70
CA ASN A 135 3.26 -8.86 -4.08
C ASN A 135 1.75 -8.58 -4.16
N VAL A 136 1.34 -7.60 -4.96
CA VAL A 136 -0.06 -7.26 -5.17
C VAL A 136 -0.40 -7.31 -6.65
N THR A 137 -1.47 -8.01 -6.98
CA THR A 137 -1.94 -8.12 -8.37
C THR A 137 -3.43 -7.76 -8.48
N ALA A 138 -3.82 -7.21 -9.63
CA ALA A 138 -5.21 -7.13 -10.05
C ALA A 138 -5.39 -7.94 -11.33
N ASN A 139 -6.28 -8.94 -11.30
CA ASN A 139 -6.52 -9.85 -12.42
C ASN A 139 -5.24 -10.56 -12.92
N GLY A 140 -4.29 -10.87 -12.00
CA GLY A 140 -3.00 -11.47 -12.32
C GLY A 140 -1.91 -10.49 -12.83
N ILE A 141 -2.23 -9.23 -13.02
CA ILE A 141 -1.30 -8.18 -13.47
C ILE A 141 -0.67 -7.50 -12.25
N PRO A 142 0.67 -7.35 -12.20
CA PRO A 142 1.36 -6.71 -11.08
C PRO A 142 0.96 -5.23 -10.91
N LEU A 143 0.77 -4.79 -9.67
CA LEU A 143 0.46 -3.40 -9.32
C LEU A 143 1.56 -2.72 -8.51
N ASN A 144 2.50 -3.48 -7.93
CA ASN A 144 3.62 -2.90 -7.21
C ASN A 144 4.45 -2.00 -8.14
N ASP A 145 4.85 -0.84 -7.64
CA ASP A 145 5.85 0.00 -8.29
C ASP A 145 7.16 -0.79 -8.49
N ALA A 146 7.72 -0.73 -9.69
CA ALA A 146 8.83 -1.59 -10.08
C ALA A 146 10.15 -1.24 -9.41
N GLU A 147 10.34 0.00 -8.94
CA GLU A 147 11.57 0.44 -8.27
C GLU A 147 11.52 0.22 -6.76
N SER A 148 10.41 0.58 -6.12
CA SER A 148 10.23 0.44 -4.67
C SER A 148 9.74 -0.95 -4.25
N ASN A 149 9.21 -1.75 -5.18
CA ASN A 149 8.49 -3.00 -4.93
C ASN A 149 7.29 -2.85 -3.95
N ASN A 150 6.76 -1.63 -3.79
CA ASN A 150 5.64 -1.31 -2.91
C ASN A 150 4.39 -0.95 -3.72
N LEU A 151 3.21 -1.17 -3.15
CA LEU A 151 1.97 -0.58 -3.63
C LEU A 151 1.56 0.57 -2.70
N TYR A 152 1.39 1.76 -3.26
CA TYR A 152 0.86 2.92 -2.55
C TYR A 152 -0.67 2.88 -2.61
N TRP A 153 -1.30 2.41 -1.52
CA TRP A 153 -2.74 2.18 -1.45
C TRP A 153 -3.57 3.45 -1.64
N VAL A 154 -3.00 4.60 -1.31
CA VAL A 154 -3.60 5.93 -1.56
C VAL A 154 -3.95 6.16 -3.03
N ASN A 155 -3.21 5.53 -3.97
CA ASN A 155 -3.49 5.58 -5.40
C ASN A 155 -4.61 4.62 -5.85
N MET A 156 -5.15 3.81 -4.92
CA MET A 156 -6.19 2.80 -5.19
C MET A 156 -7.54 3.20 -4.54
N GLY A 157 -7.86 4.50 -4.56
CA GLY A 157 -9.06 5.04 -3.91
C GLY A 157 -10.33 4.30 -4.32
N ASP A 158 -11.07 3.76 -3.33
CA ASP A 158 -12.28 2.97 -3.51
C ASP A 158 -12.18 1.76 -4.48
N PHE A 159 -10.98 1.27 -4.77
CA PHE A 159 -10.81 0.13 -5.68
C PHE A 159 -11.53 -1.12 -5.15
N ALA A 160 -11.65 -1.27 -3.83
CA ALA A 160 -12.39 -2.36 -3.19
C ALA A 160 -13.86 -2.47 -3.63
N SER A 161 -14.51 -1.36 -4.01
CA SER A 161 -15.89 -1.37 -4.53
C SER A 161 -16.04 -2.04 -5.89
N THR A 162 -14.93 -2.25 -6.62
CA THR A 162 -14.92 -2.91 -7.94
C THR A 162 -14.50 -4.37 -7.87
N LEU A 163 -14.16 -4.87 -6.68
CA LEU A 163 -13.63 -6.21 -6.50
C LEU A 163 -14.72 -7.25 -6.25
N GLY A 164 -14.64 -8.34 -6.98
CA GLY A 164 -15.39 -9.57 -6.72
C GLY A 164 -14.81 -10.35 -5.54
N SER A 165 -13.47 -10.30 -5.37
CA SER A 165 -12.81 -10.97 -4.25
C SER A 165 -11.34 -10.53 -4.09
N ILE A 166 -10.79 -10.76 -2.89
CA ILE A 166 -9.37 -10.67 -2.59
C ILE A 166 -8.91 -12.01 -2.03
N GLN A 167 -7.77 -12.52 -2.52
CA GLN A 167 -7.09 -13.66 -1.91
C GLN A 167 -5.75 -13.19 -1.33
N VAL A 168 -5.53 -13.46 -0.05
CA VAL A 168 -4.26 -13.25 0.62
C VAL A 168 -3.56 -14.60 0.77
N GLN A 169 -2.43 -14.77 0.08
CA GLN A 169 -1.53 -15.92 0.23
C GLN A 169 -0.39 -15.53 1.16
N ARG A 170 -0.15 -16.31 2.20
CA ARG A 170 0.89 -16.07 3.19
C ARG A 170 2.10 -16.95 2.89
N GLY A 171 3.32 -16.41 3.06
CA GLY A 171 4.56 -17.05 2.62
C GLY A 171 4.84 -16.79 1.15
N VAL A 172 5.68 -17.63 0.54
CA VAL A 172 6.21 -17.40 -0.82
C VAL A 172 5.13 -17.33 -1.91
N GLY A 173 4.00 -17.95 -1.75
CA GLY A 173 2.96 -17.97 -2.77
C GLY A 173 3.30 -18.79 -4.04
N THR A 174 2.32 -18.95 -4.93
CA THR A 174 2.49 -19.66 -6.22
C THR A 174 3.19 -18.75 -7.25
N SER A 175 3.87 -19.33 -8.24
CA SER A 175 4.50 -18.58 -9.34
C SER A 175 3.50 -17.87 -10.24
N THR A 176 2.24 -18.28 -10.20
CA THR A 176 1.13 -17.61 -10.90
C THR A 176 0.83 -16.19 -10.37
N ASN A 177 1.34 -15.84 -9.20
CA ASN A 177 1.29 -14.46 -8.69
C ASN A 177 2.27 -13.52 -9.42
N GLY A 178 3.07 -14.02 -10.33
CA GLY A 178 4.07 -13.25 -11.06
C GLY A 178 5.45 -13.25 -10.40
N SER A 179 6.29 -12.33 -10.86
CA SER A 179 7.70 -12.24 -10.48
C SER A 179 7.93 -11.76 -9.05
N GLY A 180 7.01 -10.99 -8.48
CA GLY A 180 7.15 -10.37 -7.16
C GLY A 180 6.78 -11.24 -5.96
N ALA A 181 6.31 -12.48 -6.15
CA ALA A 181 5.90 -13.35 -5.05
C ALA A 181 7.09 -13.72 -4.15
N PHE A 182 7.13 -13.16 -2.93
CA PHE A 182 8.22 -13.36 -1.98
C PHE A 182 7.74 -13.64 -0.55
N GLY A 183 7.33 -12.65 0.22
CA GLY A 183 6.92 -12.84 1.63
C GLY A 183 5.42 -13.06 1.82
N ALA A 184 4.61 -12.52 0.93
CA ALA A 184 3.16 -12.73 0.83
C ALA A 184 2.66 -12.25 -0.54
N SER A 185 1.41 -12.61 -0.89
CA SER A 185 0.74 -12.10 -2.09
C SER A 185 -0.71 -11.73 -1.81
N VAL A 186 -1.15 -10.58 -2.35
CA VAL A 186 -2.53 -10.11 -2.32
C VAL A 186 -3.06 -10.10 -3.74
N ASN A 187 -3.96 -11.02 -4.06
CA ASN A 187 -4.52 -11.20 -5.39
C ASN A 187 -5.94 -10.64 -5.44
N MET A 188 -6.09 -9.49 -6.03
CA MET A 188 -7.37 -8.83 -6.25
C MET A 188 -7.97 -9.26 -7.58
N GLN A 189 -9.26 -9.50 -7.58
CA GLN A 189 -10.01 -9.80 -8.79
C GLN A 189 -11.17 -8.86 -8.93
N THR A 190 -11.25 -8.17 -10.06
CA THR A 190 -12.39 -7.32 -10.38
C THR A 190 -13.66 -8.14 -10.49
N GLU A 191 -14.79 -7.50 -10.18
CA GLU A 191 -16.09 -8.15 -10.27
C GLU A 191 -16.39 -8.62 -11.70
N ALA A 192 -17.05 -9.78 -11.81
CA ALA A 192 -17.67 -10.18 -13.05
C ALA A 192 -18.69 -9.12 -13.50
N ILE A 193 -18.77 -8.86 -14.80
CA ILE A 193 -19.80 -7.98 -15.34
C ILE A 193 -21.15 -8.65 -15.14
N ASN A 194 -22.11 -7.89 -14.57
CA ASN A 194 -23.43 -8.42 -14.24
C ASN A 194 -24.28 -8.62 -15.52
N ASP A 195 -25.01 -9.72 -15.59
CA ASP A 195 -25.91 -10.02 -16.71
C ASP A 195 -27.12 -9.08 -16.79
N ASN A 196 -27.53 -8.53 -15.62
CA ASN A 196 -28.66 -7.60 -15.53
C ASN A 196 -28.16 -6.17 -15.38
N PRO A 197 -28.84 -5.19 -15.98
CA PRO A 197 -28.53 -3.80 -15.79
C PRO A 197 -28.75 -3.37 -14.32
N PHE A 198 -27.90 -2.49 -13.84
CA PHE A 198 -28.01 -1.93 -12.48
C PHE A 198 -27.43 -0.53 -12.41
N LEU A 199 -27.95 0.22 -11.47
CA LEU A 199 -27.34 1.45 -10.95
C LEU A 199 -27.30 1.34 -9.43
N GLN A 200 -26.16 1.67 -8.84
CA GLN A 200 -25.97 1.69 -7.38
C GLN A 200 -25.32 3.00 -6.98
N VAL A 201 -25.85 3.62 -5.95
CA VAL A 201 -25.28 4.84 -5.35
C VAL A 201 -24.93 4.53 -3.90
N ASP A 202 -23.66 4.71 -3.56
CA ASP A 202 -23.15 4.52 -2.21
C ASP A 202 -22.65 5.85 -1.66
N GLY A 203 -22.95 6.13 -0.41
CA GLY A 203 -22.47 7.30 0.30
C GLY A 203 -22.11 6.97 1.74
N SER A 204 -21.09 7.63 2.28
CA SER A 204 -20.82 7.63 3.72
C SER A 204 -20.37 9.00 4.20
N ALA A 205 -20.64 9.33 5.46
CA ALA A 205 -20.16 10.56 6.09
C ALA A 205 -19.99 10.37 7.60
N GLY A 206 -19.04 11.07 8.21
CA GLY A 206 -18.83 10.97 9.65
C GLY A 206 -17.68 11.76 10.21
N SER A 207 -17.04 11.20 11.20
CA SER A 207 -15.97 11.84 11.96
C SER A 207 -14.80 12.31 11.08
N PHE A 208 -14.13 13.38 11.50
CA PHE A 208 -12.98 13.97 10.83
C PHE A 208 -13.24 14.45 9.38
N GLY A 209 -14.48 14.92 9.10
CA GLY A 209 -14.86 15.33 7.75
C GLY A 209 -14.78 14.18 6.72
N THR A 210 -14.77 12.94 7.20
CA THR A 210 -14.71 11.76 6.32
C THR A 210 -16.01 11.61 5.56
N HIS A 211 -15.90 11.45 4.23
CA HIS A 211 -17.02 11.20 3.34
C HIS A 211 -16.59 10.35 2.16
N LYS A 212 -17.53 9.61 1.59
CA LYS A 212 -17.39 8.86 0.34
C LYS A 212 -18.67 9.03 -0.47
N GLU A 213 -18.55 9.29 -1.73
CA GLU A 213 -19.59 9.24 -2.74
C GLU A 213 -19.14 8.32 -3.88
N SER A 214 -19.97 7.35 -4.22
CA SER A 214 -19.66 6.40 -5.29
C SER A 214 -20.90 6.05 -6.09
N VAL A 215 -20.74 6.01 -7.40
CA VAL A 215 -21.79 5.58 -8.34
C VAL A 215 -21.25 4.41 -9.14
N LEU A 216 -21.95 3.28 -9.08
CA LEU A 216 -21.65 2.06 -9.82
C LEU A 216 -22.79 1.79 -10.81
N PHE A 217 -22.45 1.39 -12.02
CA PHE A 217 -23.43 1.10 -13.06
C PHE A 217 -23.01 -0.09 -13.91
N GLY A 218 -23.97 -0.75 -14.51
CA GLY A 218 -23.74 -1.82 -15.48
C GLY A 218 -24.89 -1.90 -16.47
N THR A 219 -24.54 -2.25 -17.73
CA THR A 219 -25.52 -2.35 -18.80
C THR A 219 -26.31 -3.65 -18.79
N GLY A 220 -25.84 -4.66 -18.05
CA GLY A 220 -26.24 -6.02 -18.30
C GLY A 220 -25.68 -6.53 -19.63
N MET A 221 -26.12 -7.72 -20.05
CA MET A 221 -25.71 -8.32 -21.32
C MET A 221 -26.44 -7.65 -22.47
N LEU A 222 -25.69 -7.13 -23.44
CA LEU A 222 -26.18 -6.52 -24.67
C LEU A 222 -25.92 -7.45 -25.85
N ARG A 223 -26.95 -7.74 -26.63
CA ARG A 223 -26.86 -8.62 -27.82
C ARG A 223 -26.12 -9.93 -27.55
N GLU A 224 -26.35 -10.52 -26.37
CA GLU A 224 -25.79 -11.82 -25.92
C GLU A 224 -24.26 -11.88 -25.77
N HIS A 225 -23.52 -10.84 -26.18
CA HIS A 225 -22.05 -10.88 -26.24
C HIS A 225 -21.35 -9.73 -25.52
N TRP A 226 -21.98 -8.58 -25.37
CA TRP A 226 -21.30 -7.39 -24.85
C TRP A 226 -21.86 -6.98 -23.50
N ALA A 227 -20.98 -6.65 -22.58
CA ALA A 227 -21.41 -6.07 -21.33
C ALA A 227 -20.38 -5.04 -20.84
N PHE A 228 -20.88 -3.98 -20.17
CA PHE A 228 -20.08 -2.90 -19.66
C PHE A 228 -20.46 -2.61 -18.22
N SER A 229 -19.48 -2.20 -17.42
CA SER A 229 -19.75 -1.66 -16.08
C SER A 229 -18.71 -0.63 -15.69
N GLY A 230 -19.07 0.25 -14.76
CA GLY A 230 -18.18 1.28 -14.31
C GLY A 230 -18.50 1.79 -12.92
N ARG A 231 -17.56 2.55 -12.38
CA ARG A 231 -17.67 3.23 -11.08
C ARG A 231 -16.98 4.60 -11.18
N LEU A 232 -17.61 5.59 -10.57
CA LEU A 232 -17.01 6.89 -10.25
C LEU A 232 -17.03 7.04 -8.73
N SER A 233 -15.94 7.50 -8.13
CA SER A 233 -15.84 7.63 -6.68
C SER A 233 -15.01 8.83 -6.26
N ASN A 234 -15.45 9.48 -5.19
CA ASN A 234 -14.74 10.49 -4.44
C ASN A 234 -14.66 10.06 -2.96
N ILE A 235 -13.49 10.19 -2.35
CA ILE A 235 -13.28 10.00 -0.91
C ILE A 235 -12.55 11.21 -0.36
N GLY A 236 -13.04 11.76 0.74
CA GLY A 236 -12.36 12.82 1.47
C GLY A 236 -12.28 12.54 2.95
N SER A 237 -11.21 13.02 3.60
CA SER A 237 -11.05 13.00 5.05
C SER A 237 -10.10 14.12 5.47
N ASP A 238 -10.36 14.77 6.61
CA ASP A 238 -9.42 15.73 7.19
C ASP A 238 -8.33 15.03 8.03
N GLY A 239 -8.49 13.72 8.28
CA GLY A 239 -7.61 12.92 9.12
C GLY A 239 -7.81 13.17 10.62
N TYR A 240 -7.46 12.21 11.45
CA TYR A 240 -7.34 12.40 12.88
C TYR A 240 -6.12 13.28 13.20
N ILE A 241 -4.99 13.02 12.57
CA ILE A 241 -3.77 13.83 12.69
C ILE A 241 -3.98 15.19 12.00
N ARG A 242 -3.57 16.28 12.63
CA ARG A 242 -3.74 17.64 12.06
C ARG A 242 -3.02 17.78 10.74
N ARG A 243 -3.65 18.42 9.73
CA ARG A 243 -3.10 18.65 8.37
C ARG A 243 -2.78 17.37 7.57
N ALA A 244 -3.36 16.23 7.96
CA ALA A 244 -3.24 14.96 7.26
C ALA A 244 -4.50 14.67 6.41
N SER A 245 -5.01 15.70 5.73
CA SER A 245 -6.20 15.54 4.89
C SER A 245 -5.90 14.76 3.63
N SER A 246 -6.85 13.94 3.19
CA SER A 246 -6.79 13.21 1.93
C SER A 246 -7.99 13.56 1.06
N ARG A 247 -7.76 13.70 -0.24
CA ARG A 247 -8.78 13.86 -1.29
C ARG A 247 -8.42 12.89 -2.41
N LEU A 248 -9.26 11.88 -2.59
CA LEU A 248 -9.03 10.77 -3.50
C LEU A 248 -10.16 10.71 -4.51
N ASN A 249 -9.83 10.86 -5.79
CA ASN A 249 -10.78 10.71 -6.88
C ASN A 249 -10.39 9.51 -7.72
N SER A 250 -11.36 8.69 -8.10
CA SER A 250 -11.09 7.52 -8.92
C SER A 250 -12.26 7.17 -9.82
N TYR A 251 -11.93 6.56 -10.96
CA TYR A 251 -12.89 5.84 -11.77
C TYR A 251 -12.41 4.42 -12.04
N PHE A 252 -13.35 3.57 -12.36
CA PHE A 252 -13.13 2.24 -12.89
C PHE A 252 -14.12 2.03 -14.03
N PHE A 253 -13.66 1.48 -15.13
CA PHE A 253 -14.50 1.06 -16.24
C PHE A 253 -14.01 -0.27 -16.78
N GLN A 254 -14.92 -1.19 -17.07
CA GLN A 254 -14.64 -2.42 -17.78
C GLN A 254 -15.70 -2.67 -18.85
N GLY A 255 -15.25 -3.21 -19.99
CA GLY A 255 -16.10 -3.70 -21.05
C GLY A 255 -15.62 -5.08 -21.50
N GLY A 256 -16.53 -5.95 -21.85
CA GLY A 256 -16.18 -7.31 -22.26
C GLY A 256 -17.00 -7.79 -23.46
N TYR A 257 -16.33 -8.63 -24.26
CA TYR A 257 -16.94 -9.49 -25.26
C TYR A 257 -16.92 -10.92 -24.74
N PHE A 258 -18.07 -11.59 -24.83
CA PHE A 258 -18.30 -12.93 -24.30
C PHE A 258 -18.88 -13.81 -25.40
N ALA A 259 -18.22 -14.93 -25.65
CA ALA A 259 -18.68 -15.99 -26.53
C ALA A 259 -18.40 -17.33 -25.86
N ASP A 260 -18.93 -18.44 -26.41
CA ASP A 260 -18.91 -19.77 -25.80
C ASP A 260 -17.52 -20.23 -25.30
N ARG A 261 -16.44 -19.85 -25.98
CA ARG A 261 -15.07 -20.26 -25.67
C ARG A 261 -14.09 -19.09 -25.58
N THR A 262 -14.59 -17.84 -25.72
CA THR A 262 -13.73 -16.67 -25.81
C THR A 262 -14.27 -15.54 -24.93
N VAL A 263 -13.41 -15.01 -24.09
CA VAL A 263 -13.70 -13.80 -23.32
C VAL A 263 -12.58 -12.78 -23.57
N VAL A 264 -12.94 -11.60 -24.02
CA VAL A 264 -12.01 -10.47 -24.13
C VAL A 264 -12.53 -9.34 -23.27
N LYS A 265 -11.69 -8.84 -22.36
CA LYS A 265 -12.01 -7.73 -21.45
C LYS A 265 -11.04 -6.59 -21.63
N PHE A 266 -11.56 -5.40 -21.70
CA PHE A 266 -10.79 -4.17 -21.50
C PHE A 266 -11.17 -3.56 -20.15
N ILE A 267 -10.16 -3.22 -19.34
CA ILE A 267 -10.32 -2.62 -18.02
C ILE A 267 -9.44 -1.37 -17.95
N THR A 268 -10.01 -0.28 -17.48
CA THR A 268 -9.24 0.93 -17.15
C THR A 268 -9.69 1.49 -15.81
N PHE A 269 -8.74 1.96 -15.03
CA PHE A 269 -9.00 2.59 -13.74
C PHE A 269 -7.89 3.56 -13.39
N ASN A 270 -8.22 4.53 -12.55
CA ASN A 270 -7.27 5.50 -12.06
C ASN A 270 -7.40 5.74 -10.55
N GLY A 271 -6.35 6.37 -9.99
CA GLY A 271 -6.36 7.07 -8.72
C GLY A 271 -5.69 8.41 -8.87
N THR A 272 -6.36 9.45 -8.38
CA THR A 272 -5.78 10.78 -8.21
C THR A 272 -5.88 11.14 -6.75
N GLU A 273 -4.74 11.51 -6.18
CA GLU A 273 -4.65 11.86 -4.77
C GLU A 273 -4.11 13.26 -4.55
N ARG A 274 -4.56 13.90 -3.48
CA ARG A 274 -3.91 15.02 -2.81
C ARG A 274 -3.96 14.79 -1.33
N THR A 275 -2.81 14.48 -0.73
CA THR A 275 -2.70 13.99 0.66
C THR A 275 -1.70 14.81 1.45
N GLY A 276 -2.12 15.31 2.62
CA GLY A 276 -1.26 16.02 3.56
C GLY A 276 -0.27 15.09 4.25
N HIS A 277 0.98 15.51 4.36
CA HIS A 277 2.02 14.71 5.00
C HIS A 277 1.82 14.57 6.50
N ALA A 278 1.96 13.35 7.03
CA ALA A 278 1.91 13.05 8.45
C ALA A 278 2.93 11.96 8.88
N TRP A 279 3.95 11.70 8.06
CA TRP A 279 4.93 10.63 8.25
C TRP A 279 6.10 10.95 9.19
N ASP A 280 6.29 12.22 9.62
CA ASP A 280 7.35 12.56 10.58
C ASP A 280 7.02 12.14 12.01
N TYR A 281 5.78 11.79 12.29
CA TYR A 281 5.22 11.36 13.57
C TYR A 281 5.53 12.29 14.76
N ALA A 282 4.87 12.08 15.89
CA ALA A 282 5.05 12.85 17.12
C ALA A 282 5.73 12.00 18.20
N THR A 283 6.62 12.60 18.98
CA THR A 283 7.16 11.96 20.19
C THR A 283 6.09 11.85 21.28
N LYS A 284 6.27 10.98 22.29
CA LYS A 284 5.34 10.88 23.44
C LYS A 284 5.18 12.23 24.16
N SER A 285 6.29 12.95 24.40
CA SER A 285 6.27 14.29 25.02
C SER A 285 5.50 15.32 24.17
N GLN A 286 5.65 15.26 22.84
CA GLN A 286 4.87 16.13 21.95
C GLN A 286 3.37 15.79 21.97
N MET A 287 3.01 14.50 22.00
CA MET A 287 1.62 14.09 22.11
C MET A 287 0.98 14.50 23.45
N GLU A 288 1.72 14.48 24.53
CA GLU A 288 1.26 14.94 25.86
C GLU A 288 1.09 16.46 25.90
N SER A 289 2.10 17.21 25.44
CA SER A 289 2.12 18.68 25.56
C SER A 289 1.32 19.41 24.49
N LEU A 290 1.26 18.87 23.24
CA LEU A 290 0.62 19.50 22.07
C LEU A 290 -0.65 18.75 21.63
N GLY A 291 -0.94 17.62 22.27
CA GLY A 291 -2.08 16.73 22.01
C GLY A 291 -1.76 15.65 20.97
N ARG A 292 -2.45 14.50 21.07
CA ARG A 292 -2.25 13.31 20.20
C ARG A 292 -2.44 13.56 18.71
N ARG A 293 -3.11 14.65 18.32
CA ARG A 293 -3.31 15.06 16.93
C ARG A 293 -2.15 15.90 16.37
N TYR A 294 -1.08 16.11 17.13
CA TYR A 294 0.05 16.91 16.69
C TYR A 294 0.76 16.28 15.49
N ASN A 295 1.08 17.12 14.51
CA ASN A 295 1.80 16.74 13.30
C ASN A 295 3.01 17.68 13.14
N PRO A 296 4.25 17.18 13.16
CA PRO A 296 5.44 18.02 12.99
C PRO A 296 5.72 18.39 11.53
N CYS A 297 5.12 17.70 10.55
CA CYS A 297 5.36 17.97 9.13
C CYS A 297 5.10 19.43 8.76
N GLY A 298 6.05 20.05 8.06
CA GLY A 298 5.95 21.42 7.58
C GLY A 298 6.11 22.50 8.67
N LYS A 299 6.61 22.16 9.87
CA LYS A 299 6.89 23.11 10.96
C LYS A 299 8.04 24.04 10.58
N TYR A 300 7.86 25.35 10.80
CA TYR A 300 8.91 26.37 10.62
C TYR A 300 8.74 27.52 11.61
N LYS A 301 9.69 28.48 11.59
CA LYS A 301 9.58 29.75 12.31
C LYS A 301 9.25 30.87 11.32
N ASP A 302 8.18 31.62 11.58
CA ASP A 302 7.82 32.79 10.78
C ASP A 302 8.78 33.97 11.02
N ALA A 303 8.48 35.14 10.46
CA ALA A 303 9.31 36.35 10.60
C ALA A 303 9.42 36.83 12.05
N ASP A 304 8.38 36.63 12.86
CA ASP A 304 8.34 36.99 14.28
C ASP A 304 8.97 35.91 15.18
N GLY A 305 9.52 34.84 14.63
CA GLY A 305 10.07 33.70 15.37
C GLY A 305 9.01 32.77 15.98
N LYS A 306 7.72 32.98 15.69
CA LYS A 306 6.63 32.13 16.14
C LYS A 306 6.58 30.82 15.34
N THR A 307 6.10 29.75 15.97
CA THR A 307 5.93 28.47 15.29
C THR A 307 4.74 28.53 14.34
N ALA A 308 5.01 28.25 13.07
CA ALA A 308 4.04 28.16 11.99
C ALA A 308 4.15 26.81 11.27
N PHE A 309 3.18 26.51 10.41
CA PHE A 309 3.13 25.25 9.64
C PHE A 309 2.78 25.54 8.19
N TYR A 310 3.57 24.99 7.28
CA TYR A 310 3.37 25.14 5.86
C TYR A 310 2.07 24.44 5.42
N LYS A 311 1.17 25.17 4.75
CA LYS A 311 -0.16 24.67 4.42
C LYS A 311 -0.16 23.68 3.25
N ASN A 312 0.82 23.81 2.35
CA ASN A 312 0.92 22.97 1.15
C ASN A 312 1.98 21.87 1.29
N GLN A 313 2.12 21.31 2.49
CA GLN A 313 2.93 20.14 2.79
C GLN A 313 2.14 18.89 2.33
N VAL A 314 2.21 18.57 1.05
CA VAL A 314 1.30 17.61 0.41
C VAL A 314 2.02 16.72 -0.58
N ASP A 315 1.44 15.55 -0.81
CA ASP A 315 1.61 14.72 -1.98
C ASP A 315 0.48 14.97 -2.97
N ASN A 316 0.78 14.92 -4.24
CA ASN A 316 -0.17 15.05 -5.33
C ASN A 316 0.26 14.13 -6.46
N TYR A 317 -0.46 13.03 -6.63
CA TYR A 317 -0.11 11.99 -7.58
C TYR A 317 -1.32 11.50 -8.37
N HIS A 318 -1.09 11.15 -9.62
CA HIS A 318 -2.08 10.55 -10.51
C HIS A 318 -1.51 9.27 -11.09
N GLN A 319 -2.29 8.19 -11.04
CA GLN A 319 -1.94 6.91 -11.62
C GLN A 319 -3.08 6.38 -12.48
N GLN A 320 -2.77 5.95 -13.70
CA GLN A 320 -3.71 5.47 -14.70
C GLN A 320 -3.32 4.06 -15.14
N HIS A 321 -4.27 3.13 -15.14
CA HIS A 321 -4.08 1.74 -15.51
C HIS A 321 -4.95 1.34 -16.70
N TYR A 322 -4.40 0.54 -17.60
CA TYR A 322 -5.09 -0.09 -18.72
C TYR A 322 -4.72 -1.57 -18.75
N GLN A 323 -5.74 -2.43 -18.93
CA GLN A 323 -5.57 -3.89 -19.01
C GLN A 323 -6.42 -4.41 -20.15
N LEU A 324 -5.84 -5.22 -21.04
CA LEU A 324 -6.55 -6.00 -22.05
C LEU A 324 -6.32 -7.46 -21.76
N ILE A 325 -7.37 -8.19 -21.43
CA ILE A 325 -7.33 -9.60 -21.00
C ILE A 325 -8.08 -10.43 -22.02
N TRP A 326 -7.42 -11.42 -22.56
CA TRP A 326 -7.99 -12.44 -23.45
C TRP A 326 -7.91 -13.80 -22.81
N ASN A 327 -9.06 -14.45 -22.66
CA ASN A 327 -9.20 -15.80 -22.18
C ASN A 327 -9.83 -16.64 -23.30
N GLN A 328 -9.23 -17.80 -23.61
CA GLN A 328 -9.64 -18.67 -24.70
C GLN A 328 -9.60 -20.13 -24.26
N ASP A 329 -10.75 -20.82 -24.29
CA ASP A 329 -10.80 -22.26 -24.21
C ASP A 329 -10.43 -22.87 -25.56
N LEU A 330 -9.19 -23.36 -25.66
CA LEU A 330 -8.69 -24.01 -26.87
C LEU A 330 -9.34 -25.38 -27.05
N THR A 331 -9.53 -26.11 -25.95
CA THR A 331 -10.28 -27.36 -25.85
C THR A 331 -11.04 -27.42 -24.53
N GLU A 332 -11.80 -28.45 -24.23
CA GLU A 332 -12.44 -28.69 -22.94
C GLU A 332 -11.41 -28.82 -21.77
N MET A 333 -10.17 -29.15 -22.08
CA MET A 333 -9.11 -29.37 -21.08
C MET A 333 -7.97 -28.30 -21.13
N LEU A 334 -7.95 -27.46 -22.14
CA LEU A 334 -6.84 -26.54 -22.37
C LEU A 334 -7.35 -25.10 -22.53
N ASN A 335 -6.94 -24.24 -21.63
CA ASN A 335 -7.32 -22.82 -21.59
C ASN A 335 -6.08 -21.93 -21.71
N LEU A 336 -6.14 -20.90 -22.53
CA LEU A 336 -5.13 -19.85 -22.69
C LEU A 336 -5.62 -18.55 -22.06
N ASN A 337 -4.79 -17.95 -21.19
CA ASN A 337 -4.96 -16.59 -20.70
C ASN A 337 -3.79 -15.72 -21.21
N LEU A 338 -4.10 -14.58 -21.76
CA LEU A 338 -3.14 -13.53 -22.14
C LEU A 338 -3.63 -12.19 -21.65
N ALA A 339 -2.77 -11.44 -20.98
CA ALA A 339 -3.06 -10.09 -20.54
C ALA A 339 -1.95 -9.13 -20.99
N LEU A 340 -2.35 -8.01 -21.57
CA LEU A 340 -1.49 -6.85 -21.84
C LEU A 340 -1.84 -5.77 -20.85
N HIS A 341 -0.84 -5.03 -20.38
CA HIS A 341 -1.07 -3.93 -19.44
C HIS A 341 -0.17 -2.72 -19.72
N TYR A 342 -0.69 -1.55 -19.35
CA TYR A 342 0.05 -0.31 -19.31
C TYR A 342 -0.41 0.52 -18.10
N THR A 343 0.56 1.03 -17.35
CA THR A 343 0.32 1.94 -16.23
C THR A 343 1.19 3.17 -16.41
N HIS A 344 0.59 4.34 -16.34
CA HIS A 344 1.28 5.63 -16.26
C HIS A 344 1.04 6.25 -14.88
N GLY A 345 2.10 6.69 -14.21
CA GLY A 345 2.02 7.41 -12.95
C GLY A 345 2.85 8.68 -12.99
N SER A 346 2.32 9.79 -12.47
CA SER A 346 3.06 11.03 -12.37
C SER A 346 2.57 11.90 -11.23
N GLY A 347 3.49 12.62 -10.59
CA GLY A 347 3.13 13.53 -9.52
C GLY A 347 4.34 14.09 -8.79
N TYR A 348 4.07 14.72 -7.67
CA TYR A 348 5.10 15.33 -6.83
C TYR A 348 4.66 15.35 -5.37
N TYR A 349 5.64 15.43 -4.50
CA TYR A 349 5.42 15.90 -3.14
C TYR A 349 6.11 17.24 -2.89
N GLU A 350 5.45 18.11 -2.12
CA GLU A 350 5.90 19.46 -1.81
C GLU A 350 6.20 19.58 -0.32
N GLN A 351 7.36 20.16 -0.01
CA GLN A 351 7.86 20.28 1.36
C GLN A 351 8.46 21.65 1.63
N TYR A 352 8.13 22.22 2.79
CA TYR A 352 8.93 23.27 3.42
C TYR A 352 10.08 22.63 4.20
N LYS A 353 11.30 23.02 3.89
CA LYS A 353 12.53 22.52 4.54
C LYS A 353 13.23 23.66 5.24
N THR A 354 13.49 23.49 6.52
CA THR A 354 14.17 24.51 7.34
C THR A 354 15.68 24.35 7.33
N ASN A 355 16.41 25.47 7.35
CA ASN A 355 17.86 25.54 7.56
C ASN A 355 18.68 24.61 6.65
N ARG A 356 18.32 24.53 5.34
CA ARG A 356 19.02 23.66 4.37
C ARG A 356 20.20 24.38 3.73
N LYS A 357 21.29 23.63 3.48
CA LYS A 357 22.45 24.16 2.75
C LYS A 357 22.04 24.44 1.30
N LEU A 358 22.29 25.65 0.83
CA LEU A 358 21.92 26.08 -0.52
C LEU A 358 22.59 25.24 -1.60
N VAL A 359 23.84 24.87 -1.40
CA VAL A 359 24.58 24.02 -2.35
C VAL A 359 23.94 22.63 -2.57
N GLU A 360 23.24 22.07 -1.59
CA GLU A 360 22.49 20.81 -1.72
C GLU A 360 21.32 20.92 -2.70
N TYR A 361 21.01 22.13 -3.15
CA TYR A 361 19.93 22.44 -4.10
C TYR A 361 20.45 23.16 -5.35
N GLY A 362 21.77 23.13 -5.59
CA GLY A 362 22.39 23.81 -6.73
C GLY A 362 22.38 25.33 -6.64
N LEU A 363 22.09 25.90 -5.46
CA LEU A 363 22.03 27.33 -5.22
C LEU A 363 23.32 27.85 -4.62
N GLN A 364 23.71 29.06 -4.99
CA GLN A 364 24.92 29.71 -4.46
C GLN A 364 24.68 30.37 -3.11
N PRO A 365 25.61 30.25 -2.13
CA PRO A 365 25.63 31.11 -0.96
C PRO A 365 25.71 32.60 -1.36
N PHE A 366 25.13 33.47 -0.57
CA PHE A 366 25.08 34.92 -0.84
C PHE A 366 25.38 35.73 0.41
N MET A 367 25.86 36.94 0.22
CA MET A 367 26.09 37.89 1.30
C MET A 367 24.78 38.58 1.68
N GLN A 368 24.50 38.67 2.97
CA GLN A 368 23.37 39.42 3.54
C GLN A 368 23.80 40.15 4.80
N ASP A 369 23.38 41.39 4.93
CA ASP A 369 23.58 42.14 6.16
C ASP A 369 22.66 41.60 7.25
N VAL A 370 23.25 41.16 8.35
CA VAL A 370 22.55 40.66 9.52
C VAL A 370 22.72 41.71 10.65
N VAL A 371 21.58 42.14 11.17
CA VAL A 371 21.55 43.07 12.32
C VAL A 371 21.48 42.23 13.60
N ASP A 372 22.44 42.44 14.50
CA ASP A 372 22.44 41.75 15.79
C ASP A 372 21.46 42.43 16.80
N LYS A 373 21.37 41.86 17.99
CA LYS A 373 20.48 42.37 19.06
C LYS A 373 20.86 43.78 19.55
N ASN A 374 22.06 44.25 19.23
CA ASN A 374 22.59 45.54 19.60
C ASN A 374 22.52 46.56 18.45
N GLY A 375 21.92 46.17 17.31
CA GLY A 375 21.81 47.03 16.14
C GLY A 375 23.04 47.04 15.24
N VAL A 376 24.06 46.21 15.51
CA VAL A 376 25.27 46.14 14.68
C VAL A 376 24.99 45.35 13.40
N VAL A 377 25.25 45.98 12.25
CA VAL A 377 25.10 45.39 10.93
C VAL A 377 26.40 44.66 10.57
N THR A 378 26.32 43.36 10.30
CA THR A 378 27.46 42.50 9.88
C THR A 378 27.16 41.78 8.58
N PRO A 379 27.94 42.01 7.50
CA PRO A 379 27.83 41.25 6.29
C PRO A 379 28.12 39.76 6.58
N THR A 380 27.12 38.91 6.39
CA THR A 380 27.20 37.47 6.73
C THR A 380 27.00 36.62 5.48
N LEU A 381 27.86 35.63 5.28
CA LEU A 381 27.71 34.66 4.18
C LEU A 381 26.60 33.63 4.53
N MET A 382 25.46 33.76 3.89
CA MET A 382 24.30 32.87 4.06
C MET A 382 24.53 31.60 3.27
N LYS A 383 24.91 30.52 3.97
CA LYS A 383 25.13 29.19 3.41
C LYS A 383 23.91 28.28 3.51
N LYS A 384 22.98 28.63 4.41
CA LYS A 384 21.76 27.85 4.71
C LYS A 384 20.55 28.76 4.74
N GLN A 385 19.43 28.28 4.21
CA GLN A 385 18.15 28.98 4.25
C GLN A 385 16.98 28.00 4.34
N ASP A 386 15.82 28.51 4.71
CA ASP A 386 14.56 27.82 4.55
C ASP A 386 14.16 27.87 3.08
N LEU A 387 13.59 26.76 2.59
CA LEU A 387 13.16 26.69 1.21
C LEU A 387 11.91 25.80 1.04
N ILE A 388 11.22 25.98 -0.08
CA ILE A 388 10.15 25.09 -0.53
C ILE A 388 10.66 24.32 -1.75
N ARG A 389 10.54 23.00 -1.71
CA ARG A 389 10.90 22.13 -2.81
C ARG A 389 9.75 21.23 -3.24
N ARG A 390 9.76 20.85 -4.50
CA ARG A 390 9.03 19.68 -5.00
C ARG A 390 9.99 18.60 -5.45
N LYS A 391 9.64 17.35 -5.17
CA LYS A 391 10.27 16.20 -5.82
C LYS A 391 9.20 15.50 -6.66
N TYR A 392 9.54 15.26 -7.90
CA TYR A 392 8.67 14.69 -8.93
C TYR A 392 9.06 13.26 -9.24
N SER A 393 8.06 12.43 -9.50
CA SER A 393 8.22 11.11 -10.09
C SER A 393 7.26 10.99 -11.28
N SER A 394 7.74 10.42 -12.37
CA SER A 394 6.92 10.05 -13.53
C SER A 394 7.41 8.71 -14.06
N ALA A 395 6.49 7.77 -14.30
CA ALA A 395 6.87 6.43 -14.72
C ALA A 395 5.86 5.81 -15.67
N ASP A 396 6.37 5.03 -16.61
CA ASP A 396 5.63 4.14 -17.49
C ASP A 396 5.98 2.69 -17.17
N PHE A 397 4.96 1.87 -16.91
CA PHE A 397 5.10 0.44 -16.63
C PHE A 397 4.16 -0.36 -17.52
N TYR A 398 4.72 -1.25 -18.34
CA TYR A 398 3.94 -2.01 -19.31
C TYR A 398 4.50 -3.39 -19.52
N GLY A 399 3.66 -4.28 -20.02
CA GLY A 399 4.07 -5.65 -20.25
C GLY A 399 2.95 -6.59 -20.63
N THR A 400 3.29 -7.87 -20.53
CA THR A 400 2.39 -8.99 -20.82
C THR A 400 2.53 -10.06 -19.77
N VAL A 401 1.41 -10.71 -19.45
CA VAL A 401 1.35 -11.94 -18.62
C VAL A 401 0.56 -12.97 -19.38
N PHE A 402 1.01 -14.21 -19.36
CA PHE A 402 0.30 -15.32 -20.02
C PHE A 402 0.31 -16.60 -19.19
N SER A 403 -0.70 -17.43 -19.39
CA SER A 403 -0.72 -18.80 -18.89
C SER A 403 -1.50 -19.73 -19.81
N LEU A 404 -0.96 -20.92 -20.01
CA LEU A 404 -1.61 -22.04 -20.66
C LEU A 404 -1.94 -23.06 -19.57
N ASN A 405 -3.21 -23.31 -19.34
CA ASN A 405 -3.70 -24.14 -18.26
C ASN A 405 -4.32 -25.41 -18.83
N TYR A 406 -3.88 -26.54 -18.32
CA TYR A 406 -4.41 -27.88 -18.67
C TYR A 406 -5.03 -28.51 -17.43
N GLU A 407 -6.25 -28.99 -17.54
CA GLU A 407 -6.93 -29.73 -16.49
C GLU A 407 -7.64 -30.93 -17.10
N ASN A 408 -7.41 -32.13 -16.57
CA ASN A 408 -8.08 -33.34 -17.02
C ASN A 408 -8.98 -33.93 -15.92
N LYS A 409 -9.88 -34.84 -16.34
CA LYS A 409 -10.80 -35.52 -15.43
C LYS A 409 -10.09 -36.49 -14.47
N ASN A 410 -8.82 -36.83 -14.71
CA ASN A 410 -8.02 -37.74 -13.90
C ASN A 410 -7.23 -37.06 -12.78
N GLY A 411 -7.51 -35.78 -12.51
CA GLY A 411 -6.91 -35.03 -11.40
C GLY A 411 -5.52 -34.45 -11.68
N LEU A 412 -5.12 -34.33 -12.95
CA LEU A 412 -3.91 -33.61 -13.37
C LEU A 412 -4.28 -32.16 -13.75
N GLU A 413 -3.70 -31.22 -13.04
CA GLU A 413 -3.68 -29.80 -13.38
C GLU A 413 -2.23 -29.40 -13.72
N ALA A 414 -2.03 -28.78 -14.88
CA ALA A 414 -0.72 -28.25 -15.27
C ALA A 414 -0.86 -26.82 -15.80
N THR A 415 0.09 -25.98 -15.49
CA THR A 415 0.13 -24.58 -15.99
C THR A 415 1.54 -24.31 -16.50
N LEU A 416 1.66 -23.82 -17.73
CA LEU A 416 2.85 -23.16 -18.24
C LEU A 416 2.53 -21.68 -18.38
N GLY A 417 3.32 -20.82 -17.75
CA GLY A 417 3.04 -19.40 -17.80
C GLY A 417 4.28 -18.53 -17.63
N GLY A 418 4.07 -17.24 -17.68
CA GLY A 418 5.14 -16.29 -17.54
C GLY A 418 4.69 -14.85 -17.76
N GLY A 419 5.65 -13.95 -17.80
CA GLY A 419 5.44 -12.53 -18.09
C GLY A 419 6.72 -11.81 -18.43
N TRP A 420 6.55 -10.72 -19.14
CA TRP A 420 7.57 -9.71 -19.39
C TRP A 420 7.03 -8.34 -19.05
N ASN A 421 7.77 -7.58 -18.25
CA ASN A 421 7.40 -6.24 -17.83
C ASN A 421 8.58 -5.30 -18.05
N LYS A 422 8.30 -4.07 -18.48
CA LYS A 422 9.27 -3.00 -18.59
C LYS A 422 8.79 -1.77 -17.85
N TYR A 423 9.72 -1.10 -17.18
CA TYR A 423 9.53 0.13 -16.43
C TYR A 423 10.53 1.18 -16.88
N ASP A 424 10.05 2.39 -17.13
CA ASP A 424 10.83 3.56 -17.48
C ASP A 424 10.44 4.70 -16.51
N GLY A 425 11.36 5.07 -15.60
CA GLY A 425 11.14 6.07 -14.54
C GLY A 425 11.98 7.31 -14.69
N LEU A 426 11.40 8.45 -14.34
CA LEU A 426 12.02 9.76 -14.29
C LEU A 426 11.81 10.41 -12.92
N HIS A 427 12.90 10.83 -12.27
CA HIS A 427 12.87 11.52 -10.98
C HIS A 427 13.63 12.84 -11.07
N TYR A 428 13.02 13.93 -10.58
CA TYR A 428 13.65 15.25 -10.58
C TYR A 428 13.08 16.14 -9.46
N GLY A 429 13.80 17.22 -9.12
CA GLY A 429 13.38 18.12 -8.07
C GLY A 429 13.52 19.57 -8.43
N HIS A 430 12.57 20.41 -8.00
CA HIS A 430 12.57 21.85 -8.17
C HIS A 430 12.60 22.56 -6.82
N VAL A 431 13.30 23.70 -6.75
CA VAL A 431 13.21 24.64 -5.65
C VAL A 431 12.25 25.74 -6.07
N LEU A 432 11.14 25.86 -5.36
CA LEU A 432 10.09 26.83 -5.69
C LEU A 432 10.33 28.19 -5.07
N TRP A 433 10.93 28.21 -3.89
CA TRP A 433 11.13 29.42 -3.09
C TRP A 433 12.26 29.21 -2.08
N VAL A 434 12.98 30.28 -1.79
CA VAL A 434 14.03 30.34 -0.75
C VAL A 434 13.87 31.62 0.03
N ARG A 435 13.90 31.54 1.37
CA ARG A 435 13.76 32.72 2.25
C ARG A 435 14.87 33.73 2.00
N ASN A 436 14.49 34.99 1.74
CA ASN A 436 15.39 36.13 1.56
C ASN A 436 16.58 35.88 0.61
N TYR A 437 16.36 35.06 -0.45
CA TYR A 437 17.41 34.73 -1.40
C TYR A 437 17.69 35.90 -2.33
N LEU A 438 18.97 36.32 -2.39
CA LEU A 438 19.43 37.43 -3.24
C LEU A 438 20.02 36.95 -4.59
N GLY A 439 20.17 35.66 -4.77
CA GLY A 439 20.61 35.06 -6.03
C GLY A 439 19.48 34.83 -7.03
N ALA A 440 19.84 34.43 -8.25
CA ALA A 440 18.87 34.03 -9.25
C ALA A 440 18.26 32.66 -8.89
N LEU A 441 16.95 32.60 -8.78
CA LEU A 441 16.18 31.36 -8.59
C LEU A 441 15.30 31.14 -9.84
N ASN A 442 15.45 29.98 -10.46
CA ASN A 442 14.54 29.52 -11.50
C ASN A 442 13.74 28.29 -10.98
N PRO A 443 12.47 28.47 -10.60
CA PRO A 443 11.65 27.40 -10.07
C PRO A 443 11.34 26.26 -11.07
N GLU A 444 11.55 26.47 -12.35
CA GLU A 444 11.33 25.45 -13.39
C GLU A 444 12.59 24.65 -13.71
N GLN A 445 13.75 25.07 -13.23
CA GLN A 445 15.01 24.37 -13.44
C GLN A 445 15.18 23.27 -12.39
N PRO A 446 15.33 22.00 -12.79
CA PRO A 446 15.56 20.92 -11.83
C PRO A 446 16.97 21.03 -11.23
N TYR A 447 17.08 20.88 -9.90
CA TYR A 447 18.37 20.81 -9.22
C TYR A 447 18.99 19.41 -9.28
N TYR A 448 18.18 18.37 -9.50
CA TYR A 448 18.62 17.03 -9.90
C TYR A 448 17.65 16.42 -10.89
N LYS A 449 18.14 15.49 -11.70
CA LYS A 449 17.30 14.72 -12.65
C LYS A 449 17.96 13.39 -12.95
N ASN A 450 17.26 12.29 -12.69
CA ASN A 450 17.78 10.95 -12.95
C ASN A 450 16.70 10.03 -13.52
N TYR A 451 17.16 8.92 -14.07
CA TYR A 451 16.36 7.96 -14.80
C TYR A 451 16.57 6.56 -14.24
N ALA A 452 15.55 5.75 -14.33
CA ALA A 452 15.62 4.33 -14.04
C ALA A 452 14.92 3.51 -15.11
N HIS A 453 15.52 2.37 -15.44
CA HIS A 453 14.95 1.39 -16.35
C HIS A 453 15.01 0.01 -15.70
N LYS A 454 13.90 -0.71 -15.71
CA LYS A 454 13.86 -2.09 -15.22
C LYS A 454 13.14 -2.98 -16.22
N GLN A 455 13.72 -4.14 -16.48
CA GLN A 455 13.05 -5.22 -17.17
C GLN A 455 12.96 -6.43 -16.25
N ASP A 456 11.82 -7.07 -16.23
CA ASP A 456 11.52 -8.23 -15.40
C ASP A 456 10.83 -9.29 -16.26
N MET A 457 11.48 -10.43 -16.41
CA MET A 457 10.97 -11.55 -17.19
C MET A 457 10.91 -12.80 -16.33
N ASN A 458 9.85 -13.55 -16.46
CA ASN A 458 9.77 -14.85 -15.81
C ASN A 458 9.02 -15.87 -16.68
N VAL A 459 9.37 -17.13 -16.47
CA VAL A 459 8.66 -18.28 -17.00
C VAL A 459 8.52 -19.31 -15.88
N TYR A 460 7.38 -19.98 -15.80
CA TYR A 460 7.14 -21.00 -14.80
C TYR A 460 6.33 -22.16 -15.34
N GLY A 461 6.58 -23.34 -14.77
CA GLY A 461 5.77 -24.54 -14.95
C GLY A 461 5.27 -25.03 -13.61
N ARG A 462 3.96 -25.28 -13.52
CA ARG A 462 3.30 -25.78 -12.32
C ARG A 462 2.52 -27.05 -12.67
N VAL A 463 2.61 -28.05 -11.80
CA VAL A 463 1.84 -29.29 -11.89
C VAL A 463 1.27 -29.63 -10.54
N ASN A 464 0.01 -30.04 -10.53
CA ASN A 464 -0.68 -30.62 -9.39
C ASN A 464 -1.34 -31.91 -9.85
N TYR A 465 -0.99 -33.06 -9.23
CA TYR A 465 -1.46 -34.36 -9.64
C TYR A 465 -1.96 -35.16 -8.44
N ASN A 466 -3.24 -35.53 -8.50
CA ASN A 466 -3.84 -36.45 -7.54
C ASN A 466 -3.57 -37.88 -8.00
N PHE A 467 -2.57 -38.52 -7.39
CA PHE A 467 -2.07 -39.83 -7.86
C PHE A 467 -2.59 -41.01 -7.02
N TRP A 468 -3.15 -40.77 -5.84
CA TRP A 468 -3.63 -41.86 -4.99
C TRP A 468 -4.64 -41.38 -3.92
N ARG A 469 -5.90 -41.87 -3.97
CA ARG A 469 -6.94 -41.72 -2.94
C ARG A 469 -6.92 -40.36 -2.18
N GLY A 470 -6.93 -39.26 -2.93
CA GLY A 470 -6.90 -37.91 -2.38
C GLY A 470 -5.51 -37.40 -2.00
N LEU A 471 -4.43 -38.15 -2.27
CA LEU A 471 -3.05 -37.68 -2.13
C LEU A 471 -2.60 -37.03 -3.43
N SER A 472 -2.24 -35.75 -3.35
CA SER A 472 -1.77 -34.93 -4.48
C SER A 472 -0.34 -34.50 -4.28
N ALA A 473 0.47 -34.53 -5.35
CA ALA A 473 1.79 -33.91 -5.41
C ALA A 473 1.70 -32.59 -6.18
N TYR A 474 2.37 -31.60 -5.68
CA TYR A 474 2.49 -30.26 -6.25
C TYR A 474 3.96 -29.94 -6.54
N ALA A 475 4.24 -29.42 -7.73
CA ALA A 475 5.52 -28.87 -8.12
C ALA A 475 5.31 -27.56 -8.90
N ASP A 476 6.15 -26.58 -8.65
CA ASP A 476 6.10 -25.25 -9.29
C ASP A 476 7.54 -24.73 -9.42
N LEU A 477 8.01 -24.60 -10.64
CA LEU A 477 9.36 -24.18 -10.97
C LEU A 477 9.31 -22.86 -11.72
N GLN A 478 9.99 -21.84 -11.23
CA GLN A 478 10.05 -20.53 -11.87
C GLN A 478 11.50 -20.14 -12.12
N TYR A 479 11.78 -19.65 -13.32
CA TYR A 479 12.97 -18.89 -13.64
C TYR A 479 12.59 -17.43 -13.86
N ARG A 480 13.34 -16.49 -13.23
CA ARG A 480 13.13 -15.05 -13.31
C ARG A 480 14.43 -14.34 -13.62
N TYR A 481 14.40 -13.41 -14.56
CA TYR A 481 15.51 -12.53 -14.91
C TYR A 481 15.11 -11.07 -14.70
N VAL A 482 15.97 -10.29 -14.04
CA VAL A 482 15.78 -8.85 -13.79
C VAL A 482 17.01 -8.10 -14.28
N ASP A 483 16.82 -7.06 -15.12
CA ASP A 483 17.84 -6.07 -15.49
C ASP A 483 17.41 -4.70 -14.95
N TYR A 484 18.26 -4.05 -14.17
CA TYR A 484 17.98 -2.76 -13.54
C TYR A 484 19.12 -1.78 -13.80
N LYS A 485 18.75 -0.55 -14.21
CA LYS A 485 19.67 0.55 -14.47
C LYS A 485 19.11 1.82 -13.83
N MET A 486 19.97 2.55 -13.11
CA MET A 486 19.65 3.87 -12.56
C MET A 486 20.85 4.81 -12.81
N TYR A 487 20.61 5.97 -13.40
CA TYR A 487 21.67 6.90 -13.79
C TYR A 487 21.21 8.35 -13.80
N GLY A 488 22.20 9.27 -13.68
CA GLY A 488 21.99 10.72 -13.63
C GLY A 488 22.27 11.33 -12.27
N PRO A 489 22.26 12.64 -12.12
CA PRO A 489 22.44 13.34 -10.85
C PRO A 489 21.37 12.94 -9.83
N SER A 490 21.81 12.54 -8.62
CA SER A 490 20.91 12.31 -7.49
C SER A 490 20.58 13.61 -6.76
N ASP A 491 19.70 13.56 -5.78
CA ASP A 491 19.43 14.65 -4.85
C ASP A 491 20.40 14.67 -3.65
N GLN A 492 21.42 13.83 -3.65
CA GLN A 492 22.47 13.77 -2.64
C GLN A 492 23.69 14.60 -3.09
N HIS A 493 24.27 15.36 -2.16
CA HIS A 493 25.39 16.28 -2.43
C HIS A 493 26.52 15.98 -1.45
N ASN A 494 27.73 15.75 -1.97
CA ASN A 494 28.91 15.40 -1.16
C ASN A 494 29.68 16.62 -0.61
N GLY A 495 29.14 17.83 -0.77
CA GLY A 495 29.78 19.09 -0.41
C GLY A 495 30.35 19.85 -1.61
N SER A 496 30.75 19.16 -2.67
CA SER A 496 31.33 19.75 -3.89
C SER A 496 30.43 19.63 -5.12
N ALA A 497 29.72 18.49 -5.25
CA ALA A 497 28.84 18.20 -6.38
C ALA A 497 27.71 17.25 -6.00
N PHE A 498 26.68 17.17 -6.83
CA PHE A 498 25.69 16.12 -6.75
C PHE A 498 26.32 14.77 -7.06
N VAL A 499 26.01 13.78 -6.23
CA VAL A 499 26.49 12.41 -6.43
C VAL A 499 25.71 11.77 -7.58
N PRO A 500 26.35 11.33 -8.68
CA PRO A 500 25.63 10.70 -9.78
C PRO A 500 25.25 9.26 -9.43
N TYR A 501 24.07 8.85 -9.83
CA TYR A 501 23.73 7.45 -9.93
C TYR A 501 24.41 6.82 -11.15
N ASN A 502 24.95 5.63 -10.97
CA ASN A 502 25.50 4.78 -12.04
C ASN A 502 25.33 3.31 -11.61
N VAL A 503 24.09 2.89 -11.45
CA VAL A 503 23.75 1.53 -11.05
C VAL A 503 23.43 0.71 -12.29
N ARG A 504 24.04 -0.47 -12.38
CA ARG A 504 23.71 -1.53 -13.35
C ARG A 504 23.72 -2.85 -12.59
N ALA A 505 22.56 -3.50 -12.52
CA ALA A 505 22.41 -4.76 -11.81
C ALA A 505 21.54 -5.71 -12.61
N ASN A 506 21.96 -6.96 -12.69
CA ASN A 506 21.16 -8.03 -13.26
C ASN A 506 21.12 -9.22 -12.32
N PHE A 507 19.99 -9.91 -12.32
CA PHE A 507 19.75 -11.05 -11.45
C PHE A 507 19.10 -12.18 -12.25
N SER A 508 19.53 -13.39 -11.97
CA SER A 508 18.93 -14.63 -12.47
C SER A 508 18.53 -15.48 -11.28
N PHE A 509 17.24 -15.71 -11.12
CA PHE A 509 16.67 -16.41 -9.98
C PHE A 509 15.99 -17.69 -10.41
N PHE A 510 16.25 -18.78 -9.68
CA PHE A 510 15.52 -20.01 -9.78
C PHE A 510 14.75 -20.24 -8.49
N ASN A 511 13.42 -20.34 -8.58
CA ASN A 511 12.48 -20.37 -7.45
C ASN A 511 11.67 -21.68 -7.50
N PRO A 512 12.21 -22.82 -7.02
CA PRO A 512 11.49 -24.08 -6.94
C PRO A 512 10.52 -24.09 -5.75
N LYS A 513 9.37 -24.74 -5.95
CA LYS A 513 8.37 -24.99 -4.93
C LYS A 513 7.84 -26.40 -5.10
N ALA A 514 7.58 -27.09 -4.00
CA ALA A 514 7.03 -28.42 -3.99
C ALA A 514 6.14 -28.62 -2.75
N GLY A 515 5.18 -29.51 -2.87
CA GLY A 515 4.31 -29.85 -1.74
C GLY A 515 3.51 -31.11 -1.95
N ILE A 516 2.94 -31.58 -0.87
CA ILE A 516 2.04 -32.74 -0.82
C ILE A 516 0.78 -32.28 -0.11
N LEU A 517 -0.36 -32.66 -0.65
CA LEU A 517 -1.67 -32.44 -0.03
C LEU A 517 -2.39 -33.78 0.02
N TRP A 518 -2.86 -34.15 1.20
CA TRP A 518 -3.66 -35.33 1.42
C TRP A 518 -5.08 -34.92 1.87
N GLN A 519 -6.05 -35.11 0.97
CA GLN A 519 -7.46 -35.01 1.31
C GLN A 519 -7.88 -36.37 1.93
N VAL A 520 -7.76 -36.46 3.26
CA VAL A 520 -8.02 -37.71 4.02
C VAL A 520 -9.46 -38.21 3.82
N ASN A 521 -10.39 -37.25 3.82
CA ASN A 521 -11.80 -37.42 3.52
C ASN A 521 -12.41 -36.03 3.17
N PRO A 522 -13.71 -35.91 2.82
CA PRO A 522 -14.30 -34.63 2.46
C PRO A 522 -14.17 -33.50 3.50
N HIS A 523 -13.93 -33.86 4.75
CA HIS A 523 -13.84 -32.90 5.87
C HIS A 523 -12.41 -32.56 6.28
N HIS A 524 -11.43 -33.43 6.05
CA HIS A 524 -10.07 -33.30 6.58
C HIS A 524 -9.02 -33.28 5.47
N ALA A 525 -8.19 -32.28 5.48
CA ALA A 525 -7.02 -32.20 4.60
C ALA A 525 -5.76 -31.82 5.41
N VAL A 526 -4.63 -32.42 5.03
CA VAL A 526 -3.29 -32.13 5.57
C VAL A 526 -2.38 -31.78 4.40
N TYR A 527 -1.49 -30.81 4.59
CA TYR A 527 -0.48 -30.50 3.58
C TYR A 527 0.86 -30.16 4.19
N ALA A 528 1.91 -30.43 3.42
CA ALA A 528 3.24 -29.94 3.68
C ALA A 528 3.82 -29.33 2.42
N SER A 529 4.54 -28.23 2.53
CA SER A 529 5.15 -27.56 1.38
C SER A 529 6.50 -26.95 1.71
N TYR A 530 7.31 -26.83 0.67
CA TYR A 530 8.55 -26.07 0.63
C TYR A 530 8.49 -25.12 -0.57
N ALA A 531 8.95 -23.88 -0.36
CA ALA A 531 9.06 -22.90 -1.41
C ALA A 531 10.32 -22.03 -1.24
N MET A 532 11.00 -21.75 -2.35
CA MET A 532 12.11 -20.81 -2.42
C MET A 532 11.70 -19.60 -3.24
N ALA A 533 12.12 -18.41 -2.80
CA ALA A 533 11.98 -17.17 -3.55
C ALA A 533 13.21 -16.28 -3.38
N HIS A 534 13.45 -15.44 -4.38
CA HIS A 534 14.48 -14.41 -4.38
C HIS A 534 13.86 -13.04 -4.66
N LYS A 535 14.51 -12.00 -4.12
CA LYS A 535 14.11 -10.60 -4.32
C LYS A 535 15.35 -9.74 -4.56
N GLU A 536 15.31 -8.92 -5.59
CA GLU A 536 16.32 -7.92 -5.90
C GLU A 536 16.22 -6.73 -4.93
N PRO A 537 17.31 -5.95 -4.73
CA PRO A 537 17.29 -4.68 -4.02
C PRO A 537 16.37 -3.66 -4.69
N THR A 538 15.77 -2.80 -3.89
CA THR A 538 14.95 -1.68 -4.35
C THR A 538 15.81 -0.47 -4.75
N ARG A 539 15.20 0.52 -5.40
CA ARG A 539 15.86 1.82 -5.66
C ARG A 539 16.47 2.40 -4.39
N ASN A 540 15.70 2.46 -3.32
CA ASN A 540 16.14 3.02 -2.04
C ASN A 540 17.36 2.28 -1.46
N ASP A 541 17.43 0.95 -1.62
CA ASP A 541 18.59 0.17 -1.18
C ASP A 541 19.87 0.56 -1.94
N TYR A 542 19.78 0.86 -3.24
CA TYR A 542 20.91 1.37 -4.03
C TYR A 542 21.27 2.80 -3.69
N GLU A 543 20.31 3.69 -3.49
CA GLU A 543 20.52 5.08 -3.08
C GLU A 543 21.32 5.16 -1.77
N GLN A 544 20.94 4.35 -0.79
CA GLN A 544 21.60 4.29 0.51
C GLN A 544 22.96 3.58 0.43
N ALA A 545 23.10 2.58 -0.45
CA ALA A 545 24.35 1.86 -0.64
C ALA A 545 25.45 2.74 -1.23
N ILE A 546 25.14 3.61 -2.18
CA ILE A 546 26.08 4.57 -2.76
C ILE A 546 26.66 5.47 -1.65
N TRP A 547 25.82 5.92 -0.74
CA TRP A 547 26.21 6.78 0.36
C TRP A 547 27.03 6.03 1.42
N SER A 548 26.61 4.86 1.80
CA SER A 548 27.28 4.03 2.81
C SER A 548 28.42 3.17 2.25
N LYS A 549 28.72 3.27 0.95
CA LYS A 549 29.81 2.57 0.24
C LYS A 549 29.74 1.04 0.40
N TYR A 550 28.55 0.47 0.32
CA TYR A 550 28.37 -0.97 0.34
C TYR A 550 27.62 -1.46 -0.92
N THR A 551 27.69 -2.76 -1.23
CA THR A 551 26.98 -3.34 -2.38
C THR A 551 25.78 -4.13 -1.91
N PRO A 552 24.55 -3.70 -2.27
CA PRO A 552 23.33 -4.42 -1.90
C PRO A 552 23.28 -5.80 -2.57
N LYS A 553 22.85 -6.81 -1.81
CA LYS A 553 22.68 -8.19 -2.28
C LYS A 553 21.20 -8.52 -2.41
N SER A 554 20.87 -9.43 -3.34
CA SER A 554 19.52 -9.99 -3.38
C SER A 554 19.22 -10.81 -2.13
N GLU A 555 17.95 -10.76 -1.70
CA GLU A 555 17.44 -11.58 -0.62
C GLU A 555 17.03 -12.96 -1.11
N ARG A 556 17.19 -14.00 -0.26
CA ARG A 556 16.66 -15.34 -0.49
C ARG A 556 15.80 -15.77 0.68
N LEU A 557 14.64 -16.34 0.40
CA LEU A 557 13.71 -16.92 1.34
C LEU A 557 13.52 -18.41 1.04
N ASN A 558 13.65 -19.26 2.08
CA ASN A 558 13.18 -20.64 2.07
C ASN A 558 12.03 -20.73 3.07
N ASP A 559 10.88 -21.17 2.61
CA ASP A 559 9.63 -21.25 3.36
C ASP A 559 9.15 -22.68 3.46
N PHE A 560 8.97 -23.18 4.68
CA PHE A 560 8.46 -24.51 5.02
C PHE A 560 7.12 -24.35 5.72
N GLU A 561 6.09 -25.03 5.21
CA GLU A 561 4.77 -25.00 5.82
C GLU A 561 4.21 -26.40 6.07
N LEU A 562 3.50 -26.55 7.18
CA LEU A 562 2.70 -27.72 7.53
C LEU A 562 1.31 -27.26 7.94
N GLY A 563 0.29 -27.68 7.23
CA GLY A 563 -1.07 -27.22 7.45
C GLY A 563 -2.09 -28.34 7.60
N TYR A 564 -3.11 -28.05 8.38
CA TYR A 564 -4.31 -28.88 8.54
C TYR A 564 -5.54 -28.03 8.28
N ARG A 565 -6.52 -28.59 7.55
CA ARG A 565 -7.82 -27.96 7.28
C ARG A 565 -8.94 -28.91 7.64
N PHE A 566 -9.90 -28.40 8.39
CA PHE A 566 -11.16 -29.06 8.69
C PHE A 566 -12.31 -28.24 8.13
N GLN A 567 -13.28 -28.90 7.50
CA GLN A 567 -14.49 -28.26 7.02
C GLN A 567 -15.72 -29.17 7.20
N SER A 568 -16.73 -28.64 7.87
CA SER A 568 -18.04 -29.23 7.94
C SER A 568 -19.11 -28.23 7.51
N ARG A 569 -20.38 -28.60 7.60
CA ARG A 569 -21.49 -27.71 7.19
C ARG A 569 -21.51 -26.39 7.97
N ASN A 570 -21.29 -26.45 9.28
CA ASN A 570 -21.48 -25.31 10.19
C ASN A 570 -20.18 -24.84 10.86
N PHE A 571 -19.08 -25.58 10.67
CA PHE A 571 -17.81 -25.27 11.33
C PHE A 571 -16.63 -25.54 10.38
N SER A 572 -15.70 -24.60 10.31
CA SER A 572 -14.42 -24.78 9.64
C SER A 572 -13.29 -24.35 10.55
N ALA A 573 -12.16 -25.06 10.48
CA ALA A 573 -10.95 -24.71 11.20
C ALA A 573 -9.71 -24.98 10.32
N ALA A 574 -8.68 -24.18 10.54
CA ALA A 574 -7.37 -24.41 9.92
C ALA A 574 -6.25 -24.11 10.92
N ALA A 575 -5.20 -24.89 10.82
CA ALA A 575 -3.94 -24.65 11.54
C ALA A 575 -2.80 -24.69 10.53
N ASN A 576 -1.87 -23.75 10.62
CA ASN A 576 -0.69 -23.71 9.77
C ASN A 576 0.55 -23.38 10.60
N LEU A 577 1.55 -24.25 10.56
CA LEU A 577 2.90 -24.01 11.05
C LEU A 577 3.76 -23.53 9.89
N TYR A 578 4.53 -22.48 10.09
CA TYR A 578 5.45 -21.98 9.09
C TYR A 578 6.84 -21.71 9.65
N TYR A 579 7.86 -21.87 8.79
CA TYR A 579 9.24 -21.57 9.10
C TYR A 579 9.92 -20.93 7.88
N MET A 580 10.02 -19.61 7.89
CA MET A 580 10.58 -18.77 6.83
C MET A 580 12.02 -18.42 7.18
N LEU A 581 12.99 -18.95 6.43
CA LEU A 581 14.42 -18.72 6.59
C LEU A 581 14.93 -17.74 5.54
N TYR A 582 15.41 -16.60 5.98
CA TYR A 582 15.97 -15.56 5.12
C TYR A 582 17.49 -15.60 5.14
N LYS A 583 18.08 -15.34 3.98
CA LYS A 583 19.49 -15.01 3.80
C LYS A 583 19.60 -13.65 3.14
N ASP A 584 20.51 -12.83 3.67
CA ASP A 584 20.78 -11.47 3.21
C ASP A 584 19.52 -10.57 3.18
N GLN A 585 18.61 -10.72 4.16
CA GLN A 585 17.43 -9.88 4.29
C GLN A 585 17.82 -8.41 4.53
N PHE A 586 17.17 -7.47 3.84
CA PHE A 586 17.26 -6.05 4.18
C PHE A 586 16.47 -5.76 5.44
N VAL A 587 17.12 -5.10 6.39
CA VAL A 587 16.50 -4.65 7.64
C VAL A 587 16.92 -3.22 7.94
N LEU A 588 16.05 -2.46 8.61
CA LEU A 588 16.34 -1.11 9.05
C LEU A 588 17.49 -1.12 10.07
N THR A 589 18.51 -0.27 9.85
CA THR A 589 19.66 -0.16 10.76
C THR A 589 19.38 0.74 11.97
N GLY A 590 18.36 1.59 11.89
CA GLY A 590 18.10 2.68 12.83
C GLY A 590 18.79 4.00 12.44
N GLU A 591 19.62 3.98 11.39
CA GLU A 591 20.27 5.17 10.84
C GLU A 591 19.33 5.92 9.88
N GLN A 592 19.66 7.19 9.61
CA GLN A 592 19.04 8.01 8.56
C GLN A 592 20.10 8.57 7.65
N ASP A 593 19.75 8.72 6.37
CA ASP A 593 20.59 9.39 5.39
C ASP A 593 20.50 10.93 5.52
N GLN A 594 21.18 11.66 4.63
CA GLN A 594 21.17 13.14 4.63
C GLN A 594 19.79 13.76 4.40
N ASN A 595 18.88 13.02 3.77
CA ASN A 595 17.53 13.48 3.50
C ASN A 595 16.57 13.17 4.65
N GLY A 596 17.02 12.38 5.65
CA GLY A 596 16.22 11.86 6.76
C GLY A 596 15.50 10.55 6.42
N GLU A 597 15.87 9.87 5.31
CA GLU A 597 15.31 8.58 4.94
C GLU A 597 15.95 7.46 5.76
N LYS A 598 15.16 6.44 6.10
CA LYS A 598 15.62 5.31 6.93
C LYS A 598 16.57 4.41 6.14
N VAL A 599 17.73 4.15 6.70
CA VAL A 599 18.74 3.26 6.10
C VAL A 599 18.41 1.80 6.36
N ALA A 600 18.49 0.97 5.32
CA ALA A 600 18.40 -0.48 5.41
C ALA A 600 19.67 -1.13 4.86
N ARG A 601 20.07 -2.27 5.44
CA ARG A 601 21.21 -3.07 4.99
C ARG A 601 20.88 -4.56 5.03
N ASN A 602 21.58 -5.35 4.21
CA ASN A 602 21.50 -6.80 4.29
C ASN A 602 22.07 -7.30 5.63
N VAL A 603 21.30 -8.19 6.27
CA VAL A 603 21.80 -9.00 7.41
C VAL A 603 22.00 -10.44 6.97
N GLY A 604 22.93 -11.17 7.60
CA GLY A 604 23.30 -12.51 7.17
C GLY A 604 22.13 -13.49 7.17
N ASN A 605 21.67 -13.90 8.33
CA ASN A 605 20.58 -14.85 8.48
C ASN A 605 19.51 -14.31 9.41
N SER A 606 18.26 -14.51 9.04
CA SER A 606 17.09 -14.21 9.89
C SER A 606 16.01 -15.25 9.70
N TYR A 607 15.03 -15.30 10.58
CA TYR A 607 13.92 -16.21 10.45
C TYR A 607 12.62 -15.64 11.02
N ARG A 608 11.51 -16.13 10.45
CA ARG A 608 10.15 -15.98 10.98
C ARG A 608 9.54 -17.36 11.11
N ARG A 609 9.05 -17.70 12.29
CA ARG A 609 8.34 -18.96 12.52
C ARG A 609 7.10 -18.71 13.34
N GLY A 610 6.06 -19.50 13.10
CA GLY A 610 4.83 -19.31 13.86
C GLY A 610 3.78 -20.35 13.60
N LEU A 611 2.71 -20.23 14.39
CA LEU A 611 1.48 -20.98 14.29
C LEU A 611 0.34 -20.01 13.97
N GLU A 612 -0.40 -20.28 12.93
CA GLU A 612 -1.63 -19.59 12.54
C GLU A 612 -2.81 -20.53 12.77
N LEU A 613 -3.79 -20.12 13.57
CA LEU A 613 -5.04 -20.83 13.80
C LEU A 613 -6.19 -19.99 13.25
N GLN A 614 -7.16 -20.64 12.62
CA GLN A 614 -8.38 -20.00 12.11
C GLN A 614 -9.58 -20.89 12.45
N ALA A 615 -10.69 -20.27 12.81
CA ALA A 615 -11.96 -20.96 12.99
C ALA A 615 -13.11 -20.09 12.49
N ALA A 616 -14.11 -20.70 11.89
CA ALA A 616 -15.39 -20.07 11.58
C ALA A 616 -16.53 -21.02 11.97
N TRP A 617 -17.49 -20.50 12.71
CA TRP A 617 -18.62 -21.26 13.24
C TRP A 617 -19.94 -20.54 12.98
N THR A 618 -20.88 -21.26 12.39
CA THR A 618 -22.23 -20.78 12.08
C THR A 618 -23.24 -21.65 12.85
N PRO A 619 -23.42 -21.38 14.17
CA PRO A 619 -24.29 -22.20 15.03
C PRO A 619 -25.76 -22.20 14.57
N THR A 620 -26.18 -21.07 13.99
CA THR A 620 -27.54 -20.90 13.45
C THR A 620 -27.45 -20.17 12.10
N SER A 621 -28.53 -20.13 11.33
CA SER A 621 -28.59 -19.44 10.04
C SER A 621 -28.35 -17.92 10.13
N PHE A 622 -28.52 -17.32 11.28
CA PHE A 622 -28.42 -15.88 11.50
C PHE A 622 -27.15 -15.45 12.28
N LEU A 623 -26.45 -16.39 12.97
CA LEU A 623 -25.23 -16.10 13.74
C LEU A 623 -24.01 -16.72 13.10
N ARG A 624 -22.92 -15.97 13.07
CA ARG A 624 -21.59 -16.42 12.65
C ARG A 624 -20.51 -15.84 13.55
N TRP A 625 -19.56 -16.68 13.92
CA TRP A 625 -18.34 -16.30 14.61
C TRP A 625 -17.14 -16.70 13.76
N ASP A 626 -16.23 -15.75 13.51
CA ASP A 626 -14.94 -15.97 12.86
C ASP A 626 -13.83 -15.54 13.81
N ALA A 627 -12.79 -16.36 13.98
CA ALA A 627 -11.65 -16.02 14.81
C ALA A 627 -10.36 -16.52 14.17
N ASN A 628 -9.26 -15.80 14.42
CA ASN A 628 -7.92 -16.28 14.11
C ASN A 628 -6.89 -15.81 15.13
N LEU A 629 -5.85 -16.61 15.30
CA LEU A 629 -4.73 -16.36 16.18
C LEU A 629 -3.44 -16.61 15.40
N THR A 630 -2.51 -15.69 15.51
CA THR A 630 -1.12 -15.88 15.06
C THR A 630 -0.19 -15.74 16.24
N TRP A 631 0.57 -16.79 16.49
CA TRP A 631 1.68 -16.76 17.45
C TRP A 631 2.97 -16.95 16.69
N SER A 632 3.91 -15.98 16.79
CA SER A 632 5.12 -15.97 15.98
C SER A 632 6.37 -15.60 16.78
N HIS A 633 7.52 -16.01 16.26
CA HIS A 633 8.84 -15.69 16.79
C HIS A 633 9.76 -15.30 15.63
N ASN A 634 10.16 -14.02 15.57
CA ASN A 634 10.84 -13.39 14.45
C ASN A 634 12.19 -12.84 14.92
N ARG A 635 13.33 -13.35 14.38
CA ARG A 635 14.67 -12.98 14.84
C ARG A 635 15.67 -12.82 13.69
N ILE A 636 16.60 -11.89 13.88
CA ILE A 636 17.88 -11.84 13.17
C ILE A 636 18.88 -12.64 13.99
N LYS A 637 19.68 -13.49 13.34
CA LYS A 637 20.74 -14.24 13.99
C LYS A 637 22.03 -13.44 13.98
N ASP A 638 22.73 -13.42 15.11
CA ASP A 638 24.05 -12.78 15.25
C ASP A 638 24.09 -11.34 14.70
N TYR A 639 23.10 -10.53 15.14
CA TYR A 639 22.97 -9.15 14.66
C TYR A 639 24.15 -8.30 15.13
N LYS A 640 24.88 -7.74 14.16
CA LYS A 640 26.09 -6.95 14.40
C LYS A 640 25.79 -5.46 14.21
N VAL A 641 26.29 -4.66 15.13
CA VAL A 641 26.27 -3.18 15.08
C VAL A 641 27.69 -2.65 15.21
N VAL A 642 27.93 -1.45 14.71
CA VAL A 642 29.16 -0.71 14.97
C VAL A 642 28.91 0.17 16.19
N LEU A 643 29.77 0.10 17.20
CA LEU A 643 29.70 0.96 18.37
C LEU A 643 30.25 2.34 18.03
N ASP A 644 29.47 3.38 18.32
CA ASP A 644 29.82 4.77 17.93
C ASP A 644 31.00 5.34 18.72
N ASP A 645 31.22 4.87 19.95
CA ASP A 645 32.29 5.33 20.83
C ASP A 645 33.64 4.69 20.54
N THR A 646 33.65 3.42 20.10
CA THR A 646 34.90 2.67 19.85
C THR A 646 35.15 2.38 18.38
N GLY A 647 34.10 2.43 17.53
CA GLY A 647 34.17 2.01 16.12
C GLY A 647 34.26 0.49 15.93
N GLU A 648 34.18 -0.29 16.98
CA GLU A 648 34.26 -1.75 16.96
C GLU A 648 32.92 -2.37 16.57
N THR A 649 32.98 -3.52 15.90
CA THR A 649 31.79 -4.31 15.60
C THR A 649 31.42 -5.17 16.82
N PHE A 650 30.20 -4.95 17.34
CA PHE A 650 29.66 -5.70 18.48
C PHE A 650 28.53 -6.63 18.02
N ASN A 651 28.52 -7.88 18.51
CA ASN A 651 27.45 -8.84 18.21
C ASN A 651 26.38 -8.80 19.32
N LEU A 652 25.18 -8.32 18.99
CA LEU A 652 24.02 -8.27 19.88
C LEU A 652 23.31 -9.63 20.02
N GLY A 653 23.79 -10.69 19.34
CA GLY A 653 23.17 -12.02 19.35
C GLY A 653 21.88 -12.07 18.54
N ASN A 654 20.93 -12.87 18.98
CA ASN A 654 19.64 -13.06 18.28
C ASN A 654 18.64 -11.98 18.66
N THR A 655 18.46 -10.98 17.82
CA THR A 655 17.60 -9.81 18.08
C THR A 655 16.22 -9.92 17.41
N PRO A 656 15.18 -9.23 17.93
CA PRO A 656 13.86 -9.21 17.29
C PRO A 656 13.92 -8.46 15.95
N ILE A 657 13.08 -8.90 14.99
CA ILE A 657 12.85 -8.14 13.77
C ILE A 657 11.81 -7.05 14.05
N SER A 658 12.12 -5.81 13.66
CA SER A 658 11.23 -4.66 13.87
C SER A 658 9.84 -4.87 13.23
N PHE A 659 8.82 -4.24 13.81
CA PHE A 659 7.42 -4.27 13.37
C PHE A 659 6.86 -5.69 13.15
N SER A 660 7.29 -6.63 13.99
CA SER A 660 6.91 -8.05 13.90
C SER A 660 6.37 -8.51 15.25
N PRO A 661 5.09 -8.26 15.57
CA PRO A 661 4.50 -8.63 16.86
C PRO A 661 4.47 -10.16 17.00
N ASN A 662 4.69 -10.64 18.22
CA ASN A 662 4.69 -12.08 18.50
C ASN A 662 3.28 -12.67 18.57
N LEU A 663 2.26 -11.85 18.83
CA LEU A 663 0.88 -12.29 18.98
C LEU A 663 -0.06 -11.34 18.27
N ILE A 664 -0.93 -11.90 17.40
CA ILE A 664 -2.06 -11.21 16.77
C ILE A 664 -3.28 -12.10 16.99
N PHE A 665 -4.37 -11.51 17.45
CA PHE A 665 -5.66 -12.19 17.58
C PHE A 665 -6.76 -11.34 16.98
N ASN A 666 -7.58 -11.94 16.13
CA ASN A 666 -8.75 -11.30 15.53
C ASN A 666 -9.99 -12.13 15.83
N ASN A 667 -11.10 -11.43 16.03
CA ASN A 667 -12.39 -12.09 16.17
C ASN A 667 -13.52 -11.24 15.61
N THR A 668 -14.53 -11.88 15.02
CA THR A 668 -15.72 -11.24 14.46
C THR A 668 -16.97 -12.01 14.86
N PHE A 669 -17.87 -11.34 15.53
CA PHE A 669 -19.25 -11.83 15.72
C PHE A 669 -20.16 -11.12 14.74
N SER A 670 -20.90 -11.88 13.95
CA SER A 670 -21.86 -11.35 12.97
C SER A 670 -23.24 -11.94 13.18
N ALA A 671 -24.26 -11.08 13.13
CA ALA A 671 -25.66 -11.48 13.16
C ALA A 671 -26.39 -10.90 11.94
N ASN A 672 -27.17 -11.74 11.24
CA ASN A 672 -27.99 -11.35 10.10
C ASN A 672 -29.41 -11.82 10.33
N TRP A 673 -30.34 -10.90 10.59
CA TRP A 673 -31.73 -11.25 10.91
C TRP A 673 -32.68 -10.18 10.41
N ALA A 674 -33.73 -10.59 9.68
CA ALA A 674 -34.84 -9.75 9.23
C ALA A 674 -34.41 -8.39 8.60
N GLY A 675 -33.37 -8.39 7.74
CA GLY A 675 -32.84 -7.19 7.10
C GLY A 675 -31.75 -6.49 7.91
N PHE A 676 -31.60 -6.79 9.19
CA PHE A 676 -30.50 -6.31 10.02
C PHE A 676 -29.24 -7.14 9.79
N ARG A 677 -28.11 -6.44 9.73
CA ARG A 677 -26.78 -7.00 9.85
C ARG A 677 -26.07 -6.26 10.97
N ALA A 678 -25.61 -6.96 11.98
CA ALA A 678 -24.75 -6.43 13.03
C ALA A 678 -23.42 -7.19 13.02
N SER A 679 -22.31 -6.49 13.23
CA SER A 679 -20.98 -7.08 13.29
C SER A 679 -20.12 -6.39 14.36
N LEU A 680 -19.55 -7.18 15.26
CA LEU A 680 -18.54 -6.74 16.22
C LEU A 680 -17.20 -7.37 15.82
N GLN A 681 -16.23 -6.54 15.46
CA GLN A 681 -14.91 -6.93 14.99
C GLN A 681 -13.87 -6.47 15.99
N SER A 682 -12.99 -7.35 16.45
CA SER A 682 -11.96 -7.01 17.42
C SER A 682 -10.60 -7.52 16.95
N GLN A 683 -9.57 -6.70 17.14
CA GLN A 683 -8.19 -7.04 16.87
C GLN A 683 -7.31 -6.75 18.08
N PHE A 684 -6.51 -7.73 18.50
CA PHE A 684 -5.39 -7.57 19.42
C PHE A 684 -4.07 -7.69 18.65
N VAL A 685 -3.18 -6.73 18.86
CA VAL A 685 -1.80 -6.77 18.36
C VAL A 685 -0.84 -6.61 19.52
N GLY A 686 0.08 -7.56 19.67
CA GLY A 686 1.11 -7.55 20.70
C GLY A 686 2.13 -6.43 20.49
N GLU A 687 2.98 -6.22 21.49
CA GLU A 687 4.07 -5.25 21.42
C GLU A 687 4.98 -5.48 20.21
N GLN A 688 5.50 -4.37 19.65
CA GLN A 688 6.39 -4.37 18.49
C GLN A 688 7.65 -3.54 18.78
N TYR A 689 8.81 -4.03 18.36
CA TYR A 689 10.04 -3.25 18.35
C TYR A 689 10.07 -2.33 17.14
N MET A 690 10.53 -1.09 17.29
CA MET A 690 10.72 -0.15 16.16
C MET A 690 12.11 -0.28 15.53
N THR A 691 13.07 -0.93 16.22
CA THR A 691 14.43 -1.19 15.73
C THR A 691 14.76 -2.68 15.79
N ASN A 692 15.83 -3.07 15.12
CA ASN A 692 16.30 -4.46 15.12
C ASN A 692 17.34 -4.77 16.23
N THR A 693 17.66 -3.79 17.07
CA THR A 693 18.68 -3.95 18.14
C THR A 693 18.22 -4.79 19.32
N GLY A 694 16.90 -4.88 19.52
CA GLY A 694 16.32 -5.55 20.70
C GLY A 694 16.29 -4.69 21.96
N PHE A 695 16.81 -3.48 21.93
CA PHE A 695 16.67 -2.52 23.02
C PHE A 695 15.23 -2.00 23.10
N ARG A 696 14.73 -1.81 24.31
CA ARG A 696 13.38 -1.32 24.58
C ARG A 696 13.36 0.20 24.81
N THR A 697 14.45 0.76 25.26
CA THR A 697 14.60 2.17 25.62
C THR A 697 16.01 2.68 25.28
N PHE A 698 16.17 3.98 25.08
CA PHE A 698 17.49 4.63 25.05
C PHE A 698 18.04 4.81 26.47
N ASP A 699 17.31 5.55 27.33
CA ASP A 699 17.70 5.92 28.67
C ASP A 699 16.56 5.62 29.65
N ALA A 700 16.89 5.12 30.83
CA ALA A 700 15.93 4.89 31.88
C ALA A 700 15.27 6.22 32.32
N GLY A 701 13.95 6.30 32.21
CA GLY A 701 13.16 7.46 32.65
C GLY A 701 12.93 8.58 31.63
N ASN A 702 13.44 8.46 30.39
CA ASN A 702 13.11 9.38 29.32
C ASN A 702 11.83 8.92 28.60
N LYS A 703 10.77 9.75 28.61
CA LYS A 703 9.48 9.44 27.94
C LYS A 703 9.59 9.26 26.41
N ASP A 704 10.55 9.94 25.79
CA ASP A 704 10.82 9.84 24.35
C ASP A 704 11.89 8.77 24.04
N GLY A 705 12.26 7.98 25.06
CA GLY A 705 13.29 6.94 24.97
C GLY A 705 12.79 5.55 24.57
N ASP A 706 11.47 5.33 24.51
CA ASP A 706 10.93 4.01 24.19
C ASP A 706 11.15 3.64 22.73
N LEU A 707 11.68 2.45 22.49
CA LEU A 707 11.96 1.88 21.15
C LEU A 707 10.94 0.80 20.74
N THR A 708 9.80 0.76 21.45
CA THR A 708 8.70 -0.17 21.21
C THR A 708 7.39 0.56 21.00
N ILE A 709 6.48 -0.08 20.28
CA ILE A 709 5.07 0.28 20.17
C ILE A 709 4.30 -0.63 21.12
N ASP A 710 3.48 -0.05 21.99
CA ASP A 710 2.70 -0.79 22.97
C ASP A 710 1.67 -1.71 22.30
N LYS A 711 1.32 -2.81 22.98
CA LYS A 711 0.20 -3.67 22.58
C LYS A 711 -1.12 -2.91 22.63
N TYR A 712 -2.05 -3.27 21.75
CA TYR A 712 -3.39 -2.66 21.73
C TYR A 712 -4.50 -3.67 21.42
N PHE A 713 -5.72 -3.35 21.87
CA PHE A 713 -6.93 -4.09 21.56
C PHE A 713 -8.01 -3.11 21.08
N VAL A 714 -8.39 -3.23 19.82
CA VAL A 714 -9.36 -2.32 19.18
C VAL A 714 -10.57 -3.10 18.69
N SER A 715 -11.75 -2.56 18.92
CA SER A 715 -13.01 -3.14 18.45
C SER A 715 -13.82 -2.14 17.64
N ASN A 716 -14.41 -2.62 16.54
CA ASN A 716 -15.30 -1.87 15.68
C ASN A 716 -16.68 -2.52 15.69
N PHE A 717 -17.72 -1.71 15.64
CA PHE A 717 -19.11 -2.18 15.56
C PHE A 717 -19.78 -1.61 14.31
N ASP A 718 -20.46 -2.47 13.55
CA ASP A 718 -21.28 -2.09 12.40
C ASP A 718 -22.71 -2.58 12.59
N LEU A 719 -23.66 -1.71 12.30
CA LEU A 719 -25.08 -2.04 12.25
C LEU A 719 -25.67 -1.49 10.95
N THR A 720 -26.18 -2.37 10.12
CA THR A 720 -26.83 -2.02 8.85
C THR A 720 -28.23 -2.60 8.80
N TYR A 721 -29.23 -1.83 8.33
CA TYR A 721 -30.55 -2.31 7.98
C TYR A 721 -30.81 -2.18 6.49
N THR A 722 -31.26 -3.23 5.84
CA THR A 722 -31.56 -3.28 4.41
C THR A 722 -33.08 -3.40 4.19
N PHE A 723 -33.65 -2.35 3.63
CA PHE A 723 -35.00 -2.33 3.11
C PHE A 723 -35.01 -3.00 1.74
N SER A 724 -35.78 -4.07 1.60
CA SER A 724 -36.00 -4.76 0.31
C SER A 724 -37.29 -4.30 -0.33
N LYS A 725 -37.37 -4.25 -1.65
CA LYS A 725 -38.61 -3.99 -2.43
C LYS A 725 -39.26 -2.65 -2.07
N ILE A 726 -38.51 -1.57 -2.05
CA ILE A 726 -39.08 -0.23 -1.90
C ILE A 726 -39.57 0.28 -3.28
N ARG A 727 -40.54 1.21 -3.27
CA ARG A 727 -41.23 1.65 -4.50
C ARG A 727 -40.35 2.13 -5.64
N PHE A 728 -39.17 2.73 -5.35
CA PHE A 728 -38.31 3.37 -6.33
C PHE A 728 -36.95 2.69 -6.52
N ALA A 729 -36.63 1.62 -5.73
CA ALA A 729 -35.35 0.92 -5.84
C ALA A 729 -35.49 -0.55 -5.41
N LYS A 730 -34.57 -1.39 -5.88
CA LYS A 730 -34.50 -2.81 -5.49
C LYS A 730 -34.17 -2.98 -4.01
N SER A 731 -33.27 -2.13 -3.50
CA SER A 731 -32.90 -2.11 -2.08
C SER A 731 -32.36 -0.75 -1.64
N LEU A 732 -32.53 -0.45 -0.37
CA LEU A 732 -31.93 0.67 0.34
C LEU A 732 -31.28 0.10 1.60
N ALA A 733 -29.99 0.26 1.77
CA ALA A 733 -29.28 -0.07 3.01
C ALA A 733 -28.85 1.22 3.71
N LEU A 734 -29.12 1.31 5.00
CA LEU A 734 -28.70 2.39 5.88
C LEU A 734 -27.97 1.79 7.06
N GLY A 735 -26.80 2.32 7.40
CA GLY A 735 -26.01 1.77 8.48
C GLY A 735 -25.16 2.79 9.20
N LEU A 736 -24.65 2.35 10.35
CA LEU A 736 -23.73 3.07 11.22
C LEU A 736 -22.57 2.15 11.56
N THR A 737 -21.37 2.61 11.29
CA THR A 737 -20.14 1.96 11.76
C THR A 737 -19.49 2.84 12.82
N VAL A 738 -19.18 2.27 13.97
CA VAL A 738 -18.39 2.92 15.03
C VAL A 738 -17.05 2.21 15.13
N TYR A 739 -16.00 2.91 14.79
CA TYR A 739 -14.63 2.44 14.93
C TYR A 739 -14.13 2.72 16.34
N ASN A 740 -13.30 1.78 16.86
CA ASN A 740 -12.68 1.90 18.18
C ASN A 740 -13.71 2.21 19.28
N ILE A 741 -14.74 1.37 19.41
CA ILE A 741 -15.91 1.61 20.30
C ILE A 741 -15.54 1.77 21.78
N PHE A 742 -14.41 1.18 22.21
CA PHE A 742 -13.91 1.28 23.58
C PHE A 742 -12.97 2.47 23.80
N ASN A 743 -12.78 3.31 22.76
CA ASN A 743 -11.98 4.52 22.82
C ASN A 743 -10.51 4.29 23.25
N GLU A 744 -9.93 3.17 22.82
CA GLU A 744 -8.53 2.83 23.05
C GLU A 744 -7.60 3.89 22.47
N LYS A 745 -6.61 4.33 23.25
CA LYS A 745 -5.57 5.26 22.79
C LYS A 745 -4.34 4.44 22.40
N TYR A 746 -4.13 4.25 21.11
CA TYR A 746 -3.06 3.38 20.62
C TYR A 746 -2.30 4.00 19.46
N GLU A 747 -1.13 3.48 19.22
CA GLU A 747 -0.25 3.73 18.08
C GLU A 747 -0.10 2.44 17.27
N SER A 748 -0.19 2.52 15.94
CA SER A 748 -0.09 1.34 15.07
C SER A 748 1.23 1.29 14.28
N ASN A 749 1.98 2.38 14.29
CA ASN A 749 3.29 2.50 13.63
C ASN A 749 4.16 3.49 14.41
N GLY A 750 5.45 3.51 14.07
CA GLY A 750 6.40 4.44 14.66
C GLY A 750 7.66 4.57 13.82
N SER A 751 8.53 5.45 14.27
CA SER A 751 9.86 5.67 13.71
C SER A 751 10.83 5.86 14.85
N ALA A 752 11.91 5.09 14.86
CA ALA A 752 13.00 5.30 15.80
C ALA A 752 14.33 5.34 15.07
N SER A 753 15.19 6.26 15.49
CA SER A 753 16.60 6.31 15.10
C SER A 753 17.41 6.06 16.36
N THR A 754 18.25 5.01 16.34
CA THR A 754 19.08 4.62 17.48
C THR A 754 20.52 4.53 17.09
N GLN A 755 21.37 4.95 18.01
CA GLN A 755 22.80 4.66 17.99
C GLN A 755 23.14 3.74 19.16
N VAL A 756 24.24 3.01 19.00
CA VAL A 756 24.67 2.00 19.96
C VAL A 756 26.11 2.31 20.39
N LYS A 757 26.37 2.29 21.71
CA LYS A 757 27.72 2.44 22.28
C LYS A 757 28.02 1.32 23.26
N SER A 758 29.28 1.20 23.66
CA SER A 758 29.67 0.33 24.77
C SER A 758 28.99 0.75 26.07
N ASN A 759 28.57 -0.19 26.89
CA ASN A 759 28.07 0.06 28.23
C ASN A 759 29.18 0.11 29.29
N GLY A 760 30.48 -0.01 28.89
CA GLY A 760 31.63 -0.04 29.81
C GLY A 760 31.78 -1.30 30.60
N GLN A 761 30.90 -2.31 30.41
CA GLN A 761 30.90 -3.60 31.15
C GLN A 761 31.00 -4.82 30.22
N GLY A 762 31.56 -4.61 29.00
CA GLY A 762 31.67 -5.65 27.99
C GLY A 762 30.37 -5.93 27.22
N GLY A 763 29.38 -5.04 27.30
CA GLY A 763 28.10 -5.07 26.58
C GLY A 763 27.87 -3.80 25.75
N ALA A 764 26.71 -3.72 25.14
CA ALA A 764 26.27 -2.57 24.34
C ALA A 764 24.95 -1.99 24.87
N MET A 765 24.73 -0.69 24.66
CA MET A 765 23.49 0.00 25.02
C MET A 765 23.06 0.97 23.92
N ALA A 766 21.76 1.12 23.74
CA ALA A 766 21.20 2.20 22.91
C ALA A 766 21.33 3.53 23.67
N TYR A 767 21.69 4.58 22.98
CA TYR A 767 21.77 5.90 23.57
C TYR A 767 21.16 6.97 22.65
N GLN A 768 20.73 8.07 23.27
CA GLN A 768 20.21 9.20 22.54
C GLN A 768 21.36 10.19 22.23
N ASP A 769 21.70 10.32 20.96
CA ASP A 769 22.64 11.35 20.50
C ASP A 769 21.89 12.56 19.98
N THR A 770 22.04 13.71 20.65
CA THR A 770 21.44 14.97 20.24
C THR A 770 22.04 15.55 18.95
N LYS A 771 23.26 15.15 18.54
CA LYS A 771 23.87 15.56 17.29
C LYS A 771 23.22 14.89 16.08
N TRP A 772 22.76 13.65 16.24
CA TRP A 772 22.24 12.82 15.15
C TRP A 772 20.72 12.70 15.19
N ASN A 773 20.02 13.52 15.97
CA ASN A 773 18.57 13.49 16.12
C ASN A 773 18.00 12.11 16.45
N SER A 774 18.66 11.37 17.37
CA SER A 774 18.08 10.12 17.88
C SER A 774 16.73 10.42 18.54
N TYR A 775 15.67 9.75 18.08
CA TYR A 775 14.33 9.99 18.57
C TYR A 775 13.45 8.76 18.44
N SER A 776 12.37 8.74 19.17
CA SER A 776 11.23 7.83 18.98
C SER A 776 9.97 8.65 18.72
N ALA A 777 9.29 8.35 17.66
CA ALA A 777 8.05 9.01 17.27
C ALA A 777 6.99 7.99 16.85
N TYR A 778 5.72 8.32 17.03
CA TYR A 778 4.61 7.38 16.94
C TYR A 778 3.48 7.91 16.07
N SER A 779 2.83 7.01 15.34
CA SER A 779 1.62 7.27 14.56
C SER A 779 0.39 6.98 15.41
N ALA A 780 -0.17 8.02 16.03
CA ALA A 780 -1.37 7.91 16.85
C ALA A 780 -2.61 7.67 15.99
N GLN A 781 -3.40 6.68 16.37
CA GLN A 781 -4.64 6.32 15.69
C GLN A 781 -5.85 7.02 16.32
N ALA A 782 -6.95 7.13 15.53
CA ALA A 782 -8.15 7.81 15.93
C ALA A 782 -8.81 7.13 17.16
N PRO A 783 -9.30 7.94 18.13
CA PRO A 783 -10.17 7.46 19.20
C PRO A 783 -11.52 6.96 18.64
N ALA A 784 -12.50 6.69 19.48
CA ALA A 784 -13.85 6.34 19.05
C ALA A 784 -14.38 7.36 18.02
N ASN A 785 -14.78 6.86 16.86
CA ASN A 785 -15.26 7.66 15.75
C ASN A 785 -16.30 6.87 14.92
N PHE A 786 -17.05 7.54 14.07
CA PHE A 786 -18.14 6.90 13.36
C PHE A 786 -18.27 7.33 11.90
N LEU A 787 -18.89 6.46 11.10
CA LEU A 787 -19.42 6.74 9.76
C LEU A 787 -20.86 6.26 9.67
N VAL A 788 -21.75 7.11 9.16
CA VAL A 788 -23.07 6.71 8.65
C VAL A 788 -22.92 6.38 7.18
N HIS A 789 -23.53 5.32 6.72
CA HIS A 789 -23.44 4.90 5.31
C HIS A 789 -24.80 4.55 4.74
N LEU A 790 -24.95 4.82 3.44
CA LEU A 790 -26.15 4.62 2.64
C LEU A 790 -25.76 3.89 1.35
N SER A 791 -26.55 2.89 0.95
CA SER A 791 -26.46 2.25 -0.37
C SER A 791 -27.85 2.10 -0.97
N ILE A 792 -28.02 2.60 -2.19
CA ILE A 792 -29.28 2.50 -2.94
C ILE A 792 -28.98 1.73 -4.23
N ARG A 793 -29.71 0.65 -4.49
CA ARG A 793 -29.62 -0.13 -5.72
C ARG A 793 -30.94 -0.09 -6.49
N PHE A 794 -30.85 0.30 -7.74
CA PHE A 794 -31.95 0.37 -8.70
C PHE A 794 -32.00 -0.84 -9.63
#